data_89791add415260b21409ad5f41898781
#
_entry.id   89791add415260b21409ad5f41898781
#
_cell.length_a   1.000
_cell.length_b   1.000
_cell.length_c   1.000
_cell.angle_alpha   90.00
_cell.angle_beta   90.00
_cell.angle_gamma   90.00
#
_symmetry.space_group_name_H-M   'P 1'
#
loop_
_entity.id
_entity.type
_entity.pdbx_description
1 polymer ?
#
loop_
_entity_poly.entity_id
_entity_poly.type
_entity_poly.pdbx_seq_one_letter_code
_entity_poly.pdbx_strand_id
1 'polypeptide(L)'
;MKRILVWLVGLLCGAPFAAAQSGQLTLKDITGGVYSPQYVYGVKPMNDGEHYTRLSDDRCRIVVSSFRTGKETSTLFDVATAKGPVKLSGIDGYILSPDEKRILLQTATKPIYRRSFTAVYYLYDVDNKTFVPLSDGGPQQVPQFSPDGNLVAFVREGNLFLVKLLYGNAESQVTKDGQFNAIINGIPDWVNEEEFSTNCSYSFSSDSQMLAWVRYDESGVDIYHMQMFKGLAPAETQNDLYPGEYAYKYPVAGTPNSKVSVHSFDIKNRVTRTLKVPVDSDGYVPRIQFTDQPDKLAVITLNRHQDRMDVYMVHPRSTEAQLVLRETNDRYIREAAYTDMKFYDGHFSLLSERSGYQHLYWYTLSGRLERQVTSGNFEVTHFYGCEPGAGRFYYAARAESPLRQEVYVADSKGKVKKLSSQTGTNSATFSPTMKYFMNVYSSAQQPPVTTLCDNTGRQLTTLVDNASLLEKTDGLLGKKEFFTFTTGEGVQLNGWMVKPRDFDPSRRYPVIMYQYSGPGSQEVTDAWNMGFYGGGIFESYMADRGYIYVCVDGRGTGGRGADFEKCTYLNLGDLESKDQVETALYLGTLPYVDKDRIGIWGWSFGGFNTLMSMAEGRNVFRAGVAIAAPSNWKYYDTVYTERYMRTPQENPTGYGRCPIGRAAALHGDLLLIHGTADDNVHFRNATEMSEALVQADKQFDMQIYTNRNHNIYGGNTRYHLFTRVCNFFDAHLLK
;
A
#
# COMPACT_ATOMS: atom_id res chain seq x y z
N MET A 1 63.55 38.44 -45.68
CA MET A 1 64.13 39.44 -44.77
C MET A 1 63.05 40.28 -44.15
N LYS A 2 63.14 40.47 -42.91
CA LYS A 2 62.39 41.23 -41.92
C LYS A 2 61.36 40.40 -41.08
N ARG A 3 61.85 40.05 -39.91
CA ARG A 3 61.13 39.57 -38.76
C ARG A 3 60.32 40.73 -38.16
N ILE A 4 59.06 40.52 -37.85
CA ILE A 4 58.26 41.37 -36.95
C ILE A 4 57.86 40.54 -35.74
N LEU A 5 58.33 40.98 -34.58
CA LEU A 5 58.05 40.47 -33.25
C LEU A 5 56.72 41.10 -32.83
N VAL A 6 55.75 40.29 -32.53
CA VAL A 6 54.47 40.72 -31.89
C VAL A 6 54.42 40.22 -30.47
N TRP A 7 54.30 41.15 -29.56
CA TRP A 7 54.12 40.93 -28.13
C TRP A 7 52.71 40.42 -27.86
N LEU A 8 52.60 39.24 -27.18
CA LEU A 8 51.35 38.78 -26.59
C LEU A 8 51.17 39.44 -25.21
N VAL A 9 50.24 40.39 -25.15
CA VAL A 9 49.67 40.85 -23.85
C VAL A 9 48.56 39.89 -23.42
N GLY A 10 48.81 39.14 -22.37
CA GLY A 10 47.81 38.28 -21.78
C GLY A 10 46.74 39.10 -21.06
N LEU A 11 45.54 39.16 -21.62
CA LEU A 11 44.33 39.57 -20.90
C LEU A 11 43.79 38.34 -20.15
N LEU A 12 43.99 38.34 -18.85
CA LEU A 12 43.22 37.50 -17.92
C LEU A 12 41.79 38.05 -17.88
N CYS A 13 40.93 37.52 -18.76
CA CYS A 13 39.49 37.65 -18.56
C CYS A 13 39.10 36.72 -17.41
N GLY A 14 38.94 37.27 -16.22
CA GLY A 14 38.21 36.63 -15.15
C GLY A 14 36.76 36.40 -15.61
N ALA A 15 36.41 35.14 -15.92
CA ALA A 15 35.01 34.75 -16.07
C ALA A 15 34.32 35.01 -14.74
N PRO A 16 33.20 35.73 -14.69
CA PRO A 16 32.42 35.77 -13.47
C PRO A 16 31.95 34.35 -13.19
N PHE A 17 32.25 33.83 -12.00
CA PHE A 17 31.54 32.71 -11.45
C PHE A 17 30.07 33.09 -11.52
N ALA A 18 29.33 32.52 -12.46
CA ALA A 18 27.88 32.51 -12.43
C ALA A 18 27.51 31.79 -11.14
N ALA A 19 27.14 32.56 -10.12
CA ALA A 19 26.42 32.02 -8.99
C ALA A 19 25.25 31.22 -9.59
N ALA A 20 25.23 29.93 -9.37
CA ALA A 20 24.11 29.11 -9.75
C ALA A 20 22.86 29.82 -9.18
N GLN A 21 21.96 30.27 -10.05
CA GLN A 21 20.66 30.75 -9.64
C GLN A 21 20.07 29.57 -8.84
N SER A 22 19.87 29.75 -7.55
CA SER A 22 19.16 28.77 -6.72
C SER A 22 17.81 28.58 -7.40
N GLY A 23 17.62 27.41 -8.03
CA GLY A 23 16.36 27.03 -8.67
C GLY A 23 15.22 27.20 -7.66
N GLN A 24 14.03 27.47 -8.14
CA GLN A 24 12.83 27.52 -7.30
C GLN A 24 12.02 26.27 -7.56
N LEU A 25 11.50 25.63 -6.50
CA LEU A 25 10.53 24.56 -6.63
C LEU A 25 9.26 25.08 -7.31
N THR A 26 8.76 24.37 -8.32
CA THR A 26 7.48 24.69 -8.94
C THR A 26 6.48 23.58 -8.72
N LEU A 27 5.22 23.93 -8.51
CA LEU A 27 4.16 22.95 -8.31
C LEU A 27 3.98 22.05 -9.55
N LYS A 28 4.24 22.58 -10.74
CA LYS A 28 4.20 21.82 -11.98
C LYS A 28 5.27 20.73 -12.03
N ASP A 29 6.50 21.03 -11.61
CA ASP A 29 7.59 20.06 -11.56
C ASP A 29 7.34 18.99 -10.49
N ILE A 30 6.80 19.39 -9.32
CA ILE A 30 6.42 18.49 -8.24
C ILE A 30 5.37 17.49 -8.72
N THR A 31 4.26 17.97 -9.27
CA THR A 31 3.16 17.13 -9.74
C THR A 31 3.48 16.38 -11.02
N GLY A 32 4.47 16.85 -11.79
CA GLY A 32 5.01 16.21 -12.98
C GLY A 32 6.07 15.14 -12.72
N GLY A 33 6.45 14.91 -11.45
CA GLY A 33 7.39 13.85 -11.05
C GLY A 33 8.87 14.17 -11.33
N VAL A 34 9.23 15.44 -11.55
CA VAL A 34 10.62 15.87 -11.81
C VAL A 34 11.58 15.49 -10.67
N TYR A 35 11.05 15.41 -9.46
CA TYR A 35 11.78 15.07 -8.23
C TYR A 35 11.52 13.65 -7.74
N SER A 36 11.00 12.76 -8.60
CA SER A 36 10.77 11.37 -8.23
C SER A 36 12.10 10.62 -8.12
N PRO A 37 12.35 9.88 -7.04
CA PRO A 37 13.54 9.06 -6.92
C PRO A 37 13.49 7.85 -7.85
N GLN A 38 14.66 7.36 -8.23
CA GLN A 38 14.79 6.11 -8.96
C GLN A 38 14.79 4.93 -8.00
N TYR A 39 14.21 3.80 -8.44
CA TYR A 39 14.16 2.54 -7.72
C TYR A 39 14.51 1.38 -8.66
N VAL A 40 14.89 0.24 -8.09
CA VAL A 40 14.95 -1.03 -8.81
C VAL A 40 13.60 -1.72 -8.63
N TYR A 41 12.76 -1.67 -9.68
CA TYR A 41 11.41 -2.23 -9.65
C TYR A 41 11.35 -3.67 -10.14
N GLY A 42 10.32 -4.41 -9.67
CA GLY A 42 9.92 -5.70 -10.23
C GLY A 42 10.96 -6.81 -10.07
N VAL A 43 11.80 -6.73 -9.04
CA VAL A 43 12.82 -7.75 -8.74
C VAL A 43 12.12 -9.06 -8.36
N LYS A 44 12.44 -10.13 -9.10
CA LYS A 44 12.00 -11.50 -8.82
C LYS A 44 13.21 -12.38 -8.60
N PRO A 45 13.48 -12.78 -7.36
CA PRO A 45 14.58 -13.70 -7.07
C PRO A 45 14.40 -15.04 -7.79
N MET A 46 15.49 -15.60 -8.31
CA MET A 46 15.52 -16.91 -8.97
C MET A 46 15.79 -18.03 -7.96
N ASN A 47 15.36 -19.24 -8.30
CA ASN A 47 15.44 -20.42 -7.42
C ASN A 47 16.85 -20.81 -7.03
N ASP A 48 17.85 -20.45 -7.84
CA ASP A 48 19.27 -20.70 -7.54
C ASP A 48 19.79 -19.89 -6.33
N GLY A 49 19.04 -18.84 -5.90
CA GLY A 49 19.41 -17.97 -4.79
C GLY A 49 20.61 -17.06 -5.06
N GLU A 50 21.17 -17.07 -6.27
CA GLU A 50 22.32 -16.27 -6.71
C GLU A 50 21.92 -15.16 -7.68
N HIS A 51 20.76 -15.32 -8.37
CA HIS A 51 20.30 -14.40 -9.38
C HIS A 51 18.89 -13.90 -9.09
N TYR A 52 18.56 -12.80 -9.76
CA TYR A 52 17.21 -12.24 -9.81
C TYR A 52 16.89 -11.76 -11.24
N THR A 53 15.62 -11.76 -11.58
CA THR A 53 15.13 -11.19 -12.84
C THR A 53 14.44 -9.86 -12.61
N ARG A 54 14.44 -9.02 -13.62
CA ARG A 54 13.62 -7.82 -13.71
C ARG A 54 13.24 -7.51 -15.15
N LEU A 55 12.16 -6.78 -15.33
CA LEU A 55 11.83 -6.20 -16.62
C LEU A 55 12.73 -4.99 -16.88
N SER A 56 13.24 -4.84 -18.10
CA SER A 56 13.99 -3.65 -18.52
C SER A 56 13.08 -2.41 -18.53
N ASP A 57 13.67 -1.22 -18.42
CA ASP A 57 12.90 0.03 -18.31
C ASP A 57 12.07 0.33 -19.57
N ASP A 58 12.54 -0.12 -20.75
CA ASP A 58 11.81 -0.07 -22.02
C ASP A 58 10.75 -1.19 -22.18
N ARG A 59 10.62 -2.07 -21.15
CA ARG A 59 9.71 -3.23 -21.12
C ARG A 59 9.91 -4.24 -22.26
N CYS A 60 11.06 -4.24 -22.91
CA CYS A 60 11.35 -5.09 -24.04
C CYS A 60 12.09 -6.38 -23.69
N ARG A 61 12.74 -6.44 -22.49
CA ARG A 61 13.57 -7.58 -22.08
C ARG A 61 13.30 -7.99 -20.64
N ILE A 62 13.39 -9.28 -20.36
CA ILE A 62 13.54 -9.83 -19.02
C ILE A 62 15.00 -10.18 -18.83
N VAL A 63 15.68 -9.42 -17.99
CA VAL A 63 17.11 -9.56 -17.72
C VAL A 63 17.37 -10.31 -16.43
N VAL A 64 18.43 -11.13 -16.42
CA VAL A 64 18.93 -11.84 -15.25
C VAL A 64 20.14 -11.07 -14.71
N SER A 65 20.15 -10.80 -13.42
CA SER A 65 21.25 -10.11 -12.74
C SER A 65 21.72 -10.92 -11.53
N SER A 66 23.00 -10.77 -11.19
CA SER A 66 23.58 -11.45 -10.04
C SER A 66 23.36 -10.64 -8.75
N PHE A 67 22.86 -11.26 -7.69
CA PHE A 67 22.79 -10.66 -6.35
C PHE A 67 24.19 -10.30 -5.80
N ARG A 68 25.23 -10.99 -6.25
CA ARG A 68 26.59 -10.73 -5.78
C ARG A 68 27.20 -9.46 -6.39
N THR A 69 26.94 -9.20 -7.66
CA THR A 69 27.62 -8.14 -8.42
C THR A 69 26.70 -7.05 -8.93
N GLY A 70 25.38 -7.25 -8.95
CA GLY A 70 24.41 -6.36 -9.57
C GLY A 70 24.44 -6.34 -11.09
N LYS A 71 25.38 -7.05 -11.72
CA LYS A 71 25.56 -7.04 -13.18
C LYS A 71 24.57 -7.99 -13.85
N GLU A 72 24.11 -7.58 -15.02
CA GLU A 72 23.37 -8.46 -15.92
C GLU A 72 24.28 -9.62 -16.37
N THR A 73 23.75 -10.84 -16.30
CA THR A 73 24.45 -12.08 -16.65
C THR A 73 23.87 -12.72 -17.90
N SER A 74 22.55 -12.58 -18.11
CA SER A 74 21.86 -13.12 -19.29
C SER A 74 20.51 -12.42 -19.49
N THR A 75 19.82 -12.79 -20.59
CA THR A 75 18.48 -12.33 -20.94
C THR A 75 17.59 -13.54 -21.16
N LEU A 76 16.49 -13.67 -20.41
CA LEU A 76 15.52 -14.75 -20.58
C LEU A 76 14.54 -14.48 -21.72
N PHE A 77 14.15 -13.23 -21.93
CA PHE A 77 13.18 -12.83 -22.95
C PHE A 77 13.64 -11.53 -23.60
N ASP A 78 13.48 -11.44 -24.92
CA ASP A 78 13.71 -10.21 -25.70
C ASP A 78 12.69 -10.15 -26.85
N VAL A 79 11.91 -9.09 -26.95
CA VAL A 79 10.91 -8.89 -28.00
C VAL A 79 11.53 -8.93 -29.41
N ALA A 80 12.81 -8.55 -29.54
CA ALA A 80 13.52 -8.55 -30.84
C ALA A 80 13.81 -9.97 -31.37
N THR A 81 13.91 -10.97 -30.48
CA THR A 81 14.27 -12.34 -30.84
C THR A 81 13.12 -13.35 -30.65
N ALA A 82 12.10 -12.98 -29.86
CA ALA A 82 10.95 -13.82 -29.59
C ALA A 82 10.08 -14.01 -30.84
N LYS A 83 9.68 -15.26 -31.12
CA LYS A 83 8.87 -15.65 -32.28
C LYS A 83 7.49 -16.09 -31.79
N GLY A 84 6.43 -15.55 -32.36
CA GLY A 84 5.06 -15.89 -32.00
C GLY A 84 4.03 -15.41 -33.01
N PRO A 85 2.74 -15.63 -32.71
CA PRO A 85 1.65 -15.31 -33.65
C PRO A 85 1.43 -13.80 -33.83
N VAL A 86 1.94 -12.97 -32.93
CA VAL A 86 1.83 -11.51 -32.97
C VAL A 86 3.20 -10.87 -32.75
N LYS A 87 3.35 -9.63 -33.22
CA LYS A 87 4.54 -8.84 -32.90
C LYS A 87 4.32 -8.11 -31.58
N LEU A 88 5.15 -8.39 -30.58
CA LEU A 88 5.15 -7.65 -29.31
C LEU A 88 6.01 -6.40 -29.44
N SER A 89 5.53 -5.28 -28.92
CA SER A 89 6.30 -4.03 -28.78
C SER A 89 6.90 -3.87 -27.37
N GLY A 90 6.47 -4.68 -26.43
CA GLY A 90 6.87 -4.73 -25.02
C GLY A 90 5.90 -5.64 -24.25
N ILE A 91 6.17 -5.83 -22.97
CA ILE A 91 5.30 -6.60 -22.05
C ILE A 91 5.02 -5.77 -20.80
N ASP A 92 3.86 -5.94 -20.17
CA ASP A 92 3.47 -5.22 -18.95
C ASP A 92 4.04 -5.88 -17.68
N GLY A 93 4.28 -7.18 -17.73
CA GLY A 93 4.79 -7.99 -16.65
C GLY A 93 5.08 -9.43 -17.10
N TYR A 94 5.49 -10.28 -16.16
CA TYR A 94 5.78 -11.68 -16.43
C TYR A 94 5.70 -12.54 -15.19
N ILE A 95 5.52 -13.87 -15.38
CA ILE A 95 5.55 -14.89 -14.33
C ILE A 95 6.44 -16.03 -14.81
N LEU A 96 7.45 -16.41 -14.02
CA LEU A 96 8.32 -17.55 -14.31
C LEU A 96 7.64 -18.85 -13.91
N SER A 97 7.82 -19.91 -14.70
CA SER A 97 7.49 -21.27 -14.27
C SER A 97 8.42 -21.73 -13.13
N PRO A 98 8.05 -22.73 -12.33
CA PRO A 98 8.89 -23.21 -11.23
C PRO A 98 10.28 -23.72 -11.67
N ASP A 99 10.41 -24.22 -12.89
CA ASP A 99 11.69 -24.63 -13.50
C ASP A 99 12.41 -23.51 -14.25
N GLU A 100 11.80 -22.29 -14.30
CA GLU A 100 12.31 -21.07 -14.95
C GLU A 100 12.53 -21.20 -16.47
N LYS A 101 12.00 -22.26 -17.11
CA LYS A 101 12.12 -22.51 -18.55
C LYS A 101 10.96 -22.00 -19.37
N ARG A 102 9.85 -21.66 -18.71
CA ARG A 102 8.66 -21.05 -19.33
C ARG A 102 8.28 -19.78 -18.62
N ILE A 103 7.72 -18.86 -19.38
CA ILE A 103 7.33 -17.55 -18.88
C ILE A 103 5.91 -17.22 -19.35
N LEU A 104 5.04 -16.81 -18.46
CA LEU A 104 3.80 -16.13 -18.83
C LEU A 104 4.13 -14.64 -19.05
N LEU A 105 4.08 -14.21 -20.30
CA LEU A 105 4.25 -12.80 -20.69
C LEU A 105 2.90 -12.10 -20.57
N GLN A 106 2.83 -11.04 -19.78
CA GLN A 106 1.64 -10.23 -19.56
C GLN A 106 1.60 -9.05 -20.53
N THR A 107 0.46 -8.87 -21.19
CA THR A 107 0.25 -7.77 -22.16
C THR A 107 -1.19 -7.24 -22.06
N ALA A 108 -1.45 -6.08 -22.64
CA ALA A 108 -2.79 -5.46 -22.73
C ALA A 108 -3.51 -5.39 -21.37
N THR A 109 -2.77 -5.02 -20.33
CA THR A 109 -3.29 -4.93 -18.97
C THR A 109 -4.34 -3.84 -18.83
N LYS A 110 -5.51 -4.19 -18.28
CA LYS A 110 -6.60 -3.26 -17.97
C LYS A 110 -6.95 -3.35 -16.48
N PRO A 111 -6.72 -2.29 -15.70
CA PRO A 111 -7.09 -2.26 -14.28
C PRO A 111 -8.60 -2.47 -14.10
N ILE A 112 -8.98 -3.13 -13.00
CA ILE A 112 -10.36 -3.28 -12.52
C ILE A 112 -10.51 -2.45 -11.25
N TYR A 113 -9.87 -2.88 -10.17
CA TYR A 113 -9.81 -2.20 -8.88
C TYR A 113 -8.37 -1.87 -8.50
N ARG A 114 -8.09 -1.66 -7.23
CA ARG A 114 -6.76 -1.28 -6.75
C ARG A 114 -5.67 -2.30 -7.10
N ARG A 115 -6.00 -3.62 -7.06
CA ARG A 115 -5.04 -4.72 -7.24
C ARG A 115 -5.39 -5.64 -8.40
N SER A 116 -6.66 -5.72 -8.75
CA SER A 116 -7.14 -6.57 -9.82
C SER A 116 -7.04 -5.91 -11.19
N PHE A 117 -6.78 -6.73 -12.17
CA PHE A 117 -6.74 -6.35 -13.58
C PHE A 117 -6.99 -7.56 -14.47
N THR A 118 -7.41 -7.31 -15.68
CA THR A 118 -7.36 -8.30 -16.75
C THR A 118 -6.14 -8.08 -17.63
N ALA A 119 -5.58 -9.15 -18.19
CA ALA A 119 -4.49 -9.06 -19.15
C ALA A 119 -4.55 -10.24 -20.15
N VAL A 120 -3.89 -10.08 -21.29
CA VAL A 120 -3.66 -11.17 -22.24
C VAL A 120 -2.31 -11.77 -21.95
N TYR A 121 -2.28 -13.10 -21.73
CA TYR A 121 -1.05 -13.81 -21.42
C TYR A 121 -0.62 -14.71 -22.56
N TYR A 122 0.69 -14.73 -22.81
CA TYR A 122 1.36 -15.64 -23.73
C TYR A 122 2.30 -16.54 -22.97
N LEU A 123 2.31 -17.82 -23.29
CA LEU A 123 3.27 -18.80 -22.80
C LEU A 123 4.51 -18.76 -23.70
N TYR A 124 5.65 -18.36 -23.13
CA TYR A 124 6.94 -18.27 -23.79
C TYR A 124 7.84 -19.40 -23.34
N ASP A 125 8.49 -20.06 -24.31
CA ASP A 125 9.53 -21.07 -24.12
C ASP A 125 10.90 -20.38 -24.21
N VAL A 126 11.68 -20.44 -23.13
CA VAL A 126 12.96 -19.74 -23.01
C VAL A 126 14.02 -20.31 -23.95
N ASP A 127 14.07 -21.64 -24.08
CA ASP A 127 15.08 -22.35 -24.90
C ASP A 127 14.83 -22.15 -26.40
N ASN A 128 13.56 -22.26 -26.82
CA ASN A 128 13.15 -22.17 -28.24
C ASN A 128 12.91 -20.71 -28.68
N LYS A 129 12.78 -19.78 -27.73
CA LYS A 129 12.45 -18.37 -27.97
C LYS A 129 11.12 -18.17 -28.72
N THR A 130 10.14 -19.02 -28.44
CA THR A 130 8.83 -19.01 -29.08
C THR A 130 7.73 -18.77 -28.05
N PHE A 131 6.64 -18.12 -28.46
CA PHE A 131 5.48 -17.93 -27.60
C PHE A 131 4.16 -18.19 -28.33
N VAL A 132 3.17 -18.65 -27.59
CA VAL A 132 1.81 -18.91 -28.03
C VAL A 132 0.81 -18.30 -27.05
N PRO A 133 -0.42 -18.01 -27.43
CA PRO A 133 -1.44 -17.59 -26.47
C PRO A 133 -1.62 -18.62 -25.37
N LEU A 134 -1.80 -18.17 -24.13
CA LEU A 134 -2.19 -19.06 -23.04
C LEU A 134 -3.62 -19.57 -23.22
N SER A 135 -4.50 -18.73 -23.76
CA SER A 135 -5.91 -19.01 -23.99
C SER A 135 -6.42 -18.17 -25.16
N ASP A 136 -7.31 -18.76 -25.97
CA ASP A 136 -8.03 -18.07 -27.04
C ASP A 136 -9.38 -17.47 -26.57
N GLY A 137 -9.77 -17.70 -25.31
CA GLY A 137 -11.06 -17.33 -24.76
C GLY A 137 -11.16 -15.89 -24.23
N GLY A 138 -10.13 -15.05 -24.44
CA GLY A 138 -10.12 -13.65 -23.98
C GLY A 138 -9.18 -13.41 -22.80
N PRO A 139 -9.19 -12.19 -22.22
CA PRO A 139 -8.28 -11.80 -21.14
C PRO A 139 -8.44 -12.66 -19.88
N GLN A 140 -7.36 -12.81 -19.13
CA GLN A 140 -7.28 -13.61 -17.92
C GLN A 140 -6.94 -12.74 -16.70
N GLN A 141 -7.27 -13.25 -15.52
CA GLN A 141 -6.88 -12.70 -14.22
C GLN A 141 -6.05 -13.72 -13.44
N VAL A 142 -5.07 -13.26 -12.71
CA VAL A 142 -4.25 -13.97 -11.73
C VAL A 142 -3.75 -15.36 -12.17
N PRO A 143 -3.14 -15.54 -13.36
CA PRO A 143 -2.65 -16.85 -13.78
C PRO A 143 -1.51 -17.33 -12.87
N GLN A 144 -1.51 -18.65 -12.57
CA GLN A 144 -0.48 -19.31 -11.76
C GLN A 144 -0.07 -20.62 -12.42
N PHE A 145 1.24 -20.91 -12.47
CA PHE A 145 1.73 -22.25 -12.76
C PHE A 145 1.45 -23.20 -11.58
N SER A 146 1.19 -24.46 -11.89
CA SER A 146 1.28 -25.53 -10.90
C SER A 146 2.74 -25.72 -10.44
N PRO A 147 3.01 -26.28 -9.24
CA PRO A 147 4.37 -26.52 -8.74
C PRO A 147 5.24 -27.37 -9.66
N ASP A 148 4.66 -28.32 -10.42
CA ASP A 148 5.39 -29.12 -11.41
C ASP A 148 5.58 -28.39 -12.77
N GLY A 149 5.02 -27.19 -12.91
CA GLY A 149 5.09 -26.36 -14.10
C GLY A 149 4.29 -26.85 -15.30
N ASN A 150 3.47 -27.91 -15.19
CA ASN A 150 2.77 -28.54 -16.33
C ASN A 150 1.34 -28.02 -16.54
N LEU A 151 0.83 -27.25 -15.58
CA LEU A 151 -0.51 -26.65 -15.62
C LEU A 151 -0.41 -25.14 -15.38
N VAL A 152 -1.40 -24.41 -15.91
CA VAL A 152 -1.67 -23.03 -15.52
C VAL A 152 -3.14 -22.92 -15.15
N ALA A 153 -3.44 -22.42 -13.96
CA ALA A 153 -4.80 -22.01 -13.60
C ALA A 153 -4.94 -20.49 -13.75
N PHE A 154 -6.13 -20.01 -14.09
CA PHE A 154 -6.46 -18.59 -14.14
C PHE A 154 -7.96 -18.37 -13.94
N VAL A 155 -8.35 -17.13 -13.71
CA VAL A 155 -9.77 -16.74 -13.63
C VAL A 155 -10.16 -15.92 -14.86
N ARG A 156 -11.35 -16.18 -15.39
CA ARG A 156 -12.02 -15.41 -16.43
C ARG A 156 -13.51 -15.34 -16.12
N GLU A 157 -14.07 -14.14 -16.10
CA GLU A 157 -15.51 -13.92 -15.85
C GLU A 157 -16.02 -14.64 -14.58
N GLY A 158 -15.25 -14.52 -13.47
CA GLY A 158 -15.59 -15.14 -12.19
C GLY A 158 -15.49 -16.66 -12.14
N ASN A 159 -14.94 -17.31 -13.17
CA ASN A 159 -14.75 -18.76 -13.24
C ASN A 159 -13.27 -19.16 -13.32
N LEU A 160 -12.93 -20.25 -12.65
CA LEU A 160 -11.61 -20.89 -12.74
C LEU A 160 -11.49 -21.74 -13.99
N PHE A 161 -10.34 -21.63 -14.65
CA PHE A 161 -9.90 -22.39 -15.81
C PHE A 161 -8.57 -23.04 -15.52
N LEU A 162 -8.32 -24.17 -16.19
CA LEU A 162 -7.08 -24.92 -16.11
C LEU A 162 -6.58 -25.24 -17.52
N VAL A 163 -5.33 -24.88 -17.80
CA VAL A 163 -4.62 -25.19 -19.07
C VAL A 163 -3.59 -26.26 -18.83
N LYS A 164 -3.61 -27.34 -19.66
CA LYS A 164 -2.65 -28.42 -19.62
C LYS A 164 -1.58 -28.21 -20.70
N LEU A 165 -0.41 -27.74 -20.26
CA LEU A 165 0.67 -27.30 -21.16
C LEU A 165 1.25 -28.43 -22.02
N LEU A 166 1.37 -29.66 -21.47
CA LEU A 166 1.87 -30.81 -22.17
C LEU A 166 0.90 -31.38 -23.24
N TYR A 167 -0.32 -30.87 -23.31
CA TYR A 167 -1.36 -31.33 -24.23
C TYR A 167 -1.80 -30.22 -25.18
N GLY A 168 -0.83 -29.47 -25.73
CA GLY A 168 -1.11 -28.38 -26.67
C GLY A 168 -1.91 -27.24 -26.09
N ASN A 169 -1.68 -26.89 -24.80
CA ASN A 169 -2.39 -25.89 -24.06
C ASN A 169 -3.91 -26.13 -23.97
N ALA A 170 -4.30 -27.40 -23.81
CA ALA A 170 -5.72 -27.77 -23.71
C ALA A 170 -6.35 -27.12 -22.49
N GLU A 171 -7.27 -26.16 -22.73
CA GLU A 171 -8.03 -25.46 -21.73
C GLU A 171 -9.25 -26.26 -21.25
N SER A 172 -9.56 -26.21 -19.97
CA SER A 172 -10.79 -26.75 -19.39
C SER A 172 -11.32 -25.83 -18.30
N GLN A 173 -12.63 -25.63 -18.29
CA GLN A 173 -13.32 -24.86 -17.27
C GLN A 173 -13.55 -25.71 -16.02
N VAL A 174 -13.13 -25.21 -14.85
CA VAL A 174 -13.26 -25.89 -13.55
C VAL A 174 -14.57 -25.52 -12.87
N THR A 175 -14.91 -24.23 -12.82
CA THR A 175 -16.19 -23.73 -12.27
C THR A 175 -17.06 -23.15 -13.39
N LYS A 176 -18.39 -23.16 -13.19
CA LYS A 176 -19.34 -22.73 -14.24
C LYS A 176 -20.45 -21.79 -13.74
N ASP A 177 -20.40 -21.46 -12.48
CA ASP A 177 -21.44 -20.65 -11.82
C ASP A 177 -21.02 -19.18 -11.65
N GLY A 178 -19.84 -18.79 -12.10
CA GLY A 178 -19.37 -17.41 -12.09
C GLY A 178 -20.31 -16.49 -12.85
N GLN A 179 -20.71 -15.41 -12.20
CA GLN A 179 -21.62 -14.41 -12.73
C GLN A 179 -21.30 -13.05 -12.10
N PHE A 180 -21.14 -12.01 -12.91
CA PHE A 180 -20.88 -10.65 -12.45
C PHE A 180 -21.96 -10.18 -11.45
N ASN A 181 -21.54 -9.56 -10.37
CA ASN A 181 -22.40 -9.11 -9.27
C ASN A 181 -23.23 -10.21 -8.60
N ALA A 182 -22.78 -11.46 -8.66
CA ALA A 182 -23.45 -12.59 -8.02
C ALA A 182 -22.48 -13.63 -7.48
N ILE A 183 -21.70 -14.29 -8.35
CA ILE A 183 -20.82 -15.41 -7.95
C ILE A 183 -19.41 -15.20 -8.50
N ILE A 184 -18.42 -15.33 -7.64
CA ILE A 184 -17.01 -15.20 -8.00
C ILE A 184 -16.24 -16.40 -7.45
N ASN A 185 -15.38 -17.01 -8.27
CA ASN A 185 -14.55 -18.15 -7.90
C ASN A 185 -13.06 -17.81 -8.09
N GLY A 186 -12.25 -17.97 -7.05
CA GLY A 186 -10.80 -17.90 -7.13
C GLY A 186 -10.18 -16.50 -7.16
N ILE A 187 -10.98 -15.47 -7.22
CA ILE A 187 -10.61 -14.07 -6.96
C ILE A 187 -11.56 -13.48 -5.92
N PRO A 188 -11.14 -12.48 -5.13
CA PRO A 188 -12.01 -11.85 -4.14
C PRO A 188 -13.07 -10.95 -4.80
N ASP A 189 -14.14 -10.66 -4.06
CA ASP A 189 -15.02 -9.53 -4.32
C ASP A 189 -14.33 -8.20 -3.96
N TRP A 190 -14.99 -7.08 -4.23
CA TRP A 190 -14.40 -5.74 -4.03
C TRP A 190 -13.86 -5.54 -2.61
N VAL A 191 -14.65 -5.83 -1.58
CA VAL A 191 -14.28 -5.55 -0.18
C VAL A 191 -13.17 -6.47 0.33
N ASN A 192 -13.16 -7.74 -0.08
CA ASN A 192 -12.08 -8.66 0.30
C ASN A 192 -10.77 -8.34 -0.45
N GLU A 193 -10.84 -7.85 -1.70
CA GLU A 193 -9.67 -7.36 -2.43
C GLU A 193 -9.05 -6.15 -1.73
N GLU A 194 -9.89 -5.15 -1.44
CA GLU A 194 -9.43 -3.88 -0.89
C GLU A 194 -8.85 -4.07 0.50
N GLU A 195 -9.59 -4.72 1.41
CA GLU A 195 -9.32 -4.72 2.83
C GLU A 195 -8.44 -5.88 3.31
N PHE A 196 -8.37 -6.98 2.57
CA PHE A 196 -7.44 -8.07 2.86
C PHE A 196 -6.21 -8.10 1.95
N SER A 197 -6.01 -7.06 1.14
CA SER A 197 -4.82 -6.86 0.32
C SER A 197 -4.49 -8.05 -0.58
N THR A 198 -5.49 -8.64 -1.24
CA THR A 198 -5.33 -9.78 -2.14
C THR A 198 -6.15 -9.63 -3.40
N ASN A 199 -5.63 -10.14 -4.53
CA ASN A 199 -6.38 -10.27 -5.78
C ASN A 199 -6.51 -11.73 -6.23
N CYS A 200 -6.03 -12.69 -5.43
CA CYS A 200 -6.08 -14.12 -5.75
C CYS A 200 -6.52 -14.92 -4.54
N SER A 201 -7.52 -15.78 -4.72
CA SER A 201 -8.12 -16.61 -3.68
C SER A 201 -8.15 -18.09 -4.09
N TYR A 202 -7.08 -18.57 -4.76
CA TYR A 202 -6.89 -19.99 -5.08
C TYR A 202 -5.43 -20.44 -4.94
N SER A 203 -5.20 -21.74 -4.81
CA SER A 203 -3.87 -22.32 -4.62
C SER A 203 -3.81 -23.74 -5.18
N PHE A 204 -2.67 -24.13 -5.76
CA PHE A 204 -2.33 -25.51 -6.10
C PHE A 204 -1.71 -26.25 -4.93
N SER A 205 -1.99 -27.58 -4.82
CA SER A 205 -1.23 -28.46 -3.93
C SER A 205 0.21 -28.63 -4.41
N SER A 206 1.12 -28.92 -3.48
CA SER A 206 2.57 -29.06 -3.77
C SER A 206 2.87 -30.19 -4.77
N ASP A 207 1.99 -31.22 -4.86
CA ASP A 207 2.07 -32.32 -5.84
C ASP A 207 1.33 -32.01 -7.17
N SER A 208 0.78 -30.82 -7.34
CA SER A 208 0.03 -30.39 -8.52
C SER A 208 -1.24 -31.20 -8.83
N GLN A 209 -1.75 -31.97 -7.85
CA GLN A 209 -2.92 -32.85 -8.09
C GLN A 209 -4.25 -32.19 -7.66
N MET A 210 -4.18 -31.17 -6.85
CA MET A 210 -5.37 -30.46 -6.33
C MET A 210 -5.29 -28.96 -6.62
N LEU A 211 -6.44 -28.35 -6.87
CA LEU A 211 -6.66 -26.92 -6.87
C LEU A 211 -7.70 -26.60 -5.81
N ALA A 212 -7.47 -25.62 -4.95
CA ALA A 212 -8.44 -25.13 -3.97
C ALA A 212 -8.70 -23.65 -4.18
N TRP A 213 -9.93 -23.19 -3.88
CA TRP A 213 -10.31 -21.78 -4.03
C TRP A 213 -11.40 -21.37 -3.04
N VAL A 214 -11.49 -20.06 -2.83
CA VAL A 214 -12.63 -19.43 -2.17
C VAL A 214 -13.67 -19.06 -3.23
N ARG A 215 -14.93 -19.39 -2.95
CA ARG A 215 -16.10 -18.96 -3.69
C ARG A 215 -16.82 -17.89 -2.89
N TYR A 216 -17.08 -16.77 -3.51
CA TYR A 216 -17.82 -15.64 -2.96
C TYR A 216 -19.21 -15.60 -3.60
N ASP A 217 -20.26 -15.60 -2.78
CA ASP A 217 -21.64 -15.38 -3.20
C ASP A 217 -22.06 -13.97 -2.72
N GLU A 218 -21.94 -13.01 -3.62
CA GLU A 218 -22.30 -11.62 -3.38
C GLU A 218 -23.73 -11.27 -3.78
N SER A 219 -24.58 -12.28 -4.05
CA SER A 219 -25.97 -12.06 -4.47
C SER A 219 -26.77 -11.25 -3.45
N GLY A 220 -26.48 -11.44 -2.16
CA GLY A 220 -27.12 -10.73 -1.06
C GLY A 220 -26.48 -9.39 -0.69
N VAL A 221 -25.39 -8.98 -1.36
CA VAL A 221 -24.71 -7.68 -1.13
C VAL A 221 -25.41 -6.62 -1.97
N ASP A 222 -25.60 -5.43 -1.39
CA ASP A 222 -26.21 -4.31 -2.10
C ASP A 222 -25.29 -3.78 -3.21
N ILE A 223 -25.90 -3.24 -4.28
CA ILE A 223 -25.19 -2.64 -5.39
C ILE A 223 -25.03 -1.15 -5.13
N TYR A 224 -23.82 -0.64 -5.29
CA TYR A 224 -23.56 0.78 -5.36
C TYR A 224 -23.57 1.25 -6.82
N HIS A 225 -24.29 2.34 -7.11
CA HIS A 225 -24.45 2.91 -8.43
C HIS A 225 -23.70 4.24 -8.52
N MET A 226 -22.68 4.30 -9.38
CA MET A 226 -21.97 5.54 -9.68
C MET A 226 -22.43 6.12 -11.00
N GLN A 227 -22.73 7.41 -11.00
CA GLN A 227 -23.05 8.16 -12.21
C GLN A 227 -21.76 8.51 -12.95
N MET A 228 -21.65 8.12 -14.20
CA MET A 228 -20.51 8.37 -15.06
C MET A 228 -20.82 9.44 -16.09
N PHE A 229 -19.91 10.40 -16.24
CA PHE A 229 -20.03 11.52 -17.17
C PHE A 229 -19.01 11.40 -18.29
N LYS A 230 -19.13 12.23 -19.34
CA LYS A 230 -18.05 12.40 -20.31
C LYS A 230 -16.85 13.05 -19.61
N GLY A 231 -15.81 12.29 -19.37
CA GLY A 231 -14.59 12.74 -18.71
C GLY A 231 -13.36 12.46 -19.55
N LEU A 232 -12.22 13.03 -19.13
CA LEU A 232 -10.91 12.57 -19.60
C LEU A 232 -10.56 11.28 -18.84
N ALA A 233 -9.46 10.63 -19.17
CA ALA A 233 -9.03 9.38 -18.53
C ALA A 233 -9.32 9.28 -17.00
N PRO A 234 -9.73 8.15 -16.52
CA PRO A 234 -9.87 6.83 -17.16
C PRO A 234 -11.14 6.71 -17.99
N ALA A 235 -11.31 7.61 -18.90
CA ALA A 235 -12.51 8.06 -19.52
C ALA A 235 -13.39 6.95 -20.11
N GLU A 236 -14.57 6.87 -19.60
CA GLU A 236 -15.71 6.43 -20.35
C GLU A 236 -16.16 7.60 -21.25
N THR A 237 -15.74 7.59 -22.51
CA THR A 237 -16.11 8.64 -23.48
C THR A 237 -17.50 8.46 -24.08
N GLN A 238 -18.23 7.41 -23.67
CA GLN A 238 -19.51 7.02 -24.22
C GLN A 238 -20.67 7.93 -23.77
N ASN A 239 -20.48 8.71 -22.69
CA ASN A 239 -21.55 9.45 -22.03
C ASN A 239 -21.61 10.90 -22.52
N ASP A 240 -21.79 11.09 -23.81
CA ASP A 240 -21.79 12.43 -24.43
C ASP A 240 -23.01 13.27 -24.12
N LEU A 241 -24.21 12.67 -24.12
CA LEU A 241 -25.50 13.38 -23.98
C LEU A 241 -26.17 13.09 -22.64
N TYR A 242 -26.11 11.86 -22.20
CA TYR A 242 -26.68 11.41 -20.92
C TYR A 242 -25.63 10.75 -20.08
N PRO A 243 -25.65 10.91 -18.74
CA PRO A 243 -24.78 10.16 -17.83
C PRO A 243 -24.98 8.66 -18.01
N GLY A 244 -23.88 7.92 -17.96
CA GLY A 244 -23.90 6.48 -17.83
C GLY A 244 -23.88 6.05 -16.37
N GLU A 245 -23.77 4.74 -16.16
CA GLU A 245 -23.72 4.13 -14.83
C GLU A 245 -22.60 3.11 -14.77
N TYR A 246 -21.91 3.07 -13.61
CA TYR A 246 -21.07 1.98 -13.19
C TYR A 246 -21.60 1.42 -11.89
N ALA A 247 -21.99 0.12 -11.89
CA ALA A 247 -22.65 -0.53 -10.78
C ALA A 247 -21.87 -1.75 -10.32
N TYR A 248 -21.56 -1.84 -9.03
CA TYR A 248 -20.80 -2.94 -8.43
C TYR A 248 -21.24 -3.20 -7.00
N LYS A 249 -20.93 -4.39 -6.49
CA LYS A 249 -21.25 -4.80 -5.12
C LYS A 249 -20.33 -4.10 -4.12
N TYR A 250 -20.94 -3.41 -3.15
CA TYR A 250 -20.21 -2.71 -2.10
C TYR A 250 -21.01 -2.79 -0.78
N PRO A 251 -20.59 -3.63 0.16
CA PRO A 251 -21.27 -3.75 1.45
C PRO A 251 -20.88 -2.58 2.36
N VAL A 252 -21.83 -1.72 2.70
CA VAL A 252 -21.60 -0.67 3.71
C VAL A 252 -21.76 -1.21 5.12
N ALA A 253 -21.15 -0.57 6.12
CA ALA A 253 -21.17 -1.00 7.50
C ALA A 253 -22.59 -1.35 8.00
N GLY A 254 -22.75 -2.54 8.57
CA GLY A 254 -24.01 -3.07 9.08
C GLY A 254 -24.88 -3.79 8.06
N THR A 255 -24.49 -3.84 6.77
CA THR A 255 -25.22 -4.60 5.74
C THR A 255 -24.59 -6.00 5.53
N PRO A 256 -25.24 -6.89 4.77
CA PRO A 256 -24.70 -8.22 4.49
C PRO A 256 -23.40 -8.19 3.69
N ASN A 257 -22.46 -9.07 4.07
CA ASN A 257 -21.28 -9.41 3.27
C ASN A 257 -21.57 -10.57 2.31
N SER A 258 -20.66 -10.84 1.38
CA SER A 258 -20.65 -12.06 0.58
C SER A 258 -20.60 -13.29 1.47
N LYS A 259 -21.36 -14.32 1.12
CA LYS A 259 -21.22 -15.64 1.75
C LYS A 259 -20.04 -16.36 1.14
N VAL A 260 -19.10 -16.78 1.97
CA VAL A 260 -17.87 -17.42 1.51
C VAL A 260 -17.87 -18.90 1.80
N SER A 261 -17.31 -19.68 0.88
CA SER A 261 -17.09 -21.12 1.03
C SER A 261 -15.78 -21.54 0.36
N VAL A 262 -15.16 -22.60 0.86
CA VAL A 262 -13.89 -23.11 0.33
C VAL A 262 -14.13 -24.41 -0.41
N HIS A 263 -13.53 -24.52 -1.57
CA HIS A 263 -13.71 -25.66 -2.48
C HIS A 263 -12.36 -26.25 -2.90
N SER A 264 -12.39 -27.54 -3.30
CA SER A 264 -11.24 -28.20 -3.92
C SER A 264 -11.65 -28.94 -5.17
N PHE A 265 -10.72 -29.07 -6.10
CA PHE A 265 -10.86 -29.82 -7.34
C PHE A 265 -9.72 -30.82 -7.47
N ASP A 266 -10.06 -32.10 -7.58
CA ASP A 266 -9.13 -33.18 -7.91
C ASP A 266 -8.91 -33.17 -9.43
N ILE A 267 -7.72 -32.76 -9.86
CA ILE A 267 -7.41 -32.49 -11.27
C ILE A 267 -7.44 -33.76 -12.10
N LYS A 268 -6.96 -34.89 -11.54
CA LYS A 268 -6.95 -36.19 -12.23
C LYS A 268 -8.35 -36.76 -12.35
N ASN A 269 -9.11 -36.76 -11.24
CA ASN A 269 -10.42 -37.41 -11.17
C ASN A 269 -11.56 -36.46 -11.60
N ARG A 270 -11.27 -35.17 -11.79
CA ARG A 270 -12.25 -34.11 -12.15
C ARG A 270 -13.42 -34.02 -11.17
N VAL A 271 -13.13 -34.11 -9.88
CA VAL A 271 -14.14 -34.08 -8.81
C VAL A 271 -13.98 -32.81 -7.99
N THR A 272 -15.02 -31.98 -7.93
CA THR A 272 -15.13 -30.82 -7.05
C THR A 272 -15.73 -31.22 -5.70
N ARG A 273 -15.22 -30.65 -4.62
CA ARG A 273 -15.74 -30.85 -3.25
C ARG A 273 -15.86 -29.51 -2.54
N THR A 274 -16.89 -29.35 -1.73
CA THR A 274 -16.95 -28.28 -0.74
C THR A 274 -16.22 -28.74 0.52
N LEU A 275 -15.28 -27.94 1.00
CA LEU A 275 -14.49 -28.25 2.20
C LEU A 275 -15.28 -27.85 3.45
N LYS A 276 -15.20 -28.66 4.51
CA LYS A 276 -15.94 -28.46 5.76
C LYS A 276 -15.22 -27.48 6.70
N VAL A 277 -14.88 -26.31 6.19
CA VAL A 277 -14.26 -25.26 6.98
C VAL A 277 -15.34 -24.56 7.81
N PRO A 278 -15.17 -24.47 9.14
CA PRO A 278 -16.11 -23.74 9.99
C PRO A 278 -15.94 -22.23 9.82
N VAL A 279 -16.64 -21.65 8.83
CA VAL A 279 -16.71 -20.20 8.62
C VAL A 279 -18.00 -19.70 9.23
N ASP A 280 -17.97 -18.62 10.00
CA ASP A 280 -19.17 -17.96 10.50
C ASP A 280 -20.05 -17.51 9.31
N SER A 281 -21.36 -17.45 9.48
CA SER A 281 -22.31 -17.13 8.39
C SER A 281 -22.07 -15.77 7.73
N ASP A 282 -21.41 -14.87 8.43
CA ASP A 282 -21.01 -13.51 8.02
C ASP A 282 -19.51 -13.25 8.23
N GLY A 283 -18.72 -14.31 8.40
CA GLY A 283 -17.27 -14.26 8.54
C GLY A 283 -16.52 -14.19 7.20
N TYR A 284 -15.22 -14.14 7.28
CA TYR A 284 -14.33 -13.97 6.14
C TYR A 284 -13.32 -15.12 5.99
N VAL A 285 -12.82 -15.30 4.77
CA VAL A 285 -11.68 -16.17 4.45
C VAL A 285 -10.61 -15.33 3.75
N PRO A 286 -9.80 -14.56 4.50
CA PRO A 286 -8.82 -13.66 3.90
C PRO A 286 -7.70 -14.37 3.15
N ARG A 287 -7.37 -15.61 3.51
CA ARG A 287 -6.27 -16.37 2.89
C ARG A 287 -6.55 -17.86 2.83
N ILE A 288 -6.15 -18.47 1.72
CA ILE A 288 -5.93 -19.91 1.61
C ILE A 288 -4.58 -20.17 0.97
N GLN A 289 -3.90 -21.21 1.39
CA GLN A 289 -2.61 -21.61 0.81
C GLN A 289 -2.34 -23.09 1.08
N PHE A 290 -1.98 -23.86 0.05
CA PHE A 290 -1.40 -25.15 0.30
C PHE A 290 -0.02 -25.01 0.96
N THR A 291 0.26 -25.92 1.90
CA THR A 291 1.59 -26.09 2.48
C THR A 291 2.47 -26.92 1.54
N ASP A 292 3.70 -27.18 1.94
CA ASP A 292 4.58 -28.15 1.28
C ASP A 292 4.03 -29.59 1.32
N GLN A 293 3.10 -29.88 2.25
CA GLN A 293 2.38 -31.15 2.33
C GLN A 293 1.11 -31.11 1.48
N PRO A 294 1.00 -31.97 0.42
CA PRO A 294 -0.07 -31.85 -0.56
C PRO A 294 -1.48 -32.14 -0.02
N ASP A 295 -1.58 -32.78 1.14
CA ASP A 295 -2.81 -33.07 1.85
C ASP A 295 -3.21 -32.01 2.88
N LYS A 296 -2.44 -30.91 2.97
CA LYS A 296 -2.70 -29.82 3.92
C LYS A 296 -2.89 -28.48 3.23
N LEU A 297 -4.13 -28.05 3.17
CA LEU A 297 -4.52 -26.69 2.79
C LEU A 297 -4.68 -25.87 4.07
N ALA A 298 -3.88 -24.84 4.25
CA ALA A 298 -4.12 -23.83 5.28
C ALA A 298 -5.27 -22.91 4.84
N VAL A 299 -6.28 -22.79 5.69
CA VAL A 299 -7.41 -21.86 5.51
C VAL A 299 -7.47 -20.96 6.74
N ILE A 300 -7.38 -19.67 6.52
CA ILE A 300 -7.48 -18.67 7.58
C ILE A 300 -8.86 -18.06 7.52
N THR A 301 -9.56 -18.03 8.65
CA THR A 301 -10.88 -17.41 8.78
C THR A 301 -10.86 -16.30 9.82
N LEU A 302 -11.72 -15.30 9.62
CA LEU A 302 -12.01 -14.26 10.59
C LEU A 302 -13.51 -14.23 10.87
N ASN A 303 -13.90 -13.97 12.11
CA ASN A 303 -15.28 -13.58 12.41
C ASN A 303 -15.53 -12.14 11.91
N ARG A 304 -16.80 -11.72 11.88
CA ARG A 304 -17.18 -10.39 11.38
C ARG A 304 -16.51 -9.24 12.15
N HIS A 305 -16.36 -9.35 13.46
CA HIS A 305 -15.67 -8.35 14.28
C HIS A 305 -14.15 -8.33 14.10
N GLN A 306 -13.58 -9.33 13.42
CA GLN A 306 -12.13 -9.49 13.19
C GLN A 306 -11.32 -9.52 14.49
N ASP A 307 -11.94 -9.91 15.59
CA ASP A 307 -11.33 -10.11 16.90
C ASP A 307 -10.98 -11.58 17.19
N ARG A 308 -11.41 -12.51 16.31
CA ARG A 308 -11.04 -13.93 16.31
C ARG A 308 -10.59 -14.37 14.93
N MET A 309 -9.37 -14.89 14.86
CA MET A 309 -8.79 -15.54 13.69
C MET A 309 -8.55 -17.02 13.99
N ASP A 310 -9.02 -17.88 13.11
CA ASP A 310 -8.78 -19.31 13.17
C ASP A 310 -7.95 -19.77 11.96
N VAL A 311 -6.96 -20.61 12.19
CA VAL A 311 -6.19 -21.28 11.15
C VAL A 311 -6.55 -22.76 11.16
N TYR A 312 -7.07 -23.22 10.03
CA TYR A 312 -7.41 -24.63 9.82
C TYR A 312 -6.42 -25.28 8.85
N MET A 313 -6.00 -26.51 9.17
CA MET A 313 -5.39 -27.42 8.19
C MET A 313 -6.49 -28.31 7.65
N VAL A 314 -6.74 -28.20 6.33
CA VAL A 314 -7.85 -28.87 5.66
C VAL A 314 -7.32 -29.91 4.69
N HIS A 315 -7.84 -31.12 4.79
CA HIS A 315 -7.51 -32.19 3.84
C HIS A 315 -8.38 -32.07 2.57
N PRO A 316 -7.79 -31.80 1.38
CA PRO A 316 -8.57 -31.39 0.20
C PRO A 316 -9.44 -32.50 -0.40
N ARG A 317 -9.17 -33.79 -0.08
CA ARG A 317 -9.97 -34.94 -0.57
C ARG A 317 -10.99 -35.46 0.44
N SER A 318 -10.62 -35.55 1.74
CA SER A 318 -11.60 -35.96 2.77
C SER A 318 -12.51 -34.83 3.20
N THR A 319 -12.14 -33.59 2.91
CA THR A 319 -12.84 -32.36 3.28
C THR A 319 -12.78 -31.98 4.78
N GLU A 320 -12.13 -32.80 5.60
CA GLU A 320 -12.03 -32.56 7.04
C GLU A 320 -11.09 -31.39 7.34
N ALA A 321 -11.52 -30.51 8.25
CA ALA A 321 -10.79 -29.35 8.72
C ALA A 321 -10.37 -29.52 10.19
N GLN A 322 -9.09 -29.33 10.48
CA GLN A 322 -8.54 -29.34 11.84
C GLN A 322 -8.15 -27.93 12.24
N LEU A 323 -8.70 -27.41 13.33
CA LEU A 323 -8.26 -26.16 13.94
C LEU A 323 -6.85 -26.37 14.51
N VAL A 324 -5.87 -25.59 14.06
CA VAL A 324 -4.49 -25.65 14.55
C VAL A 324 -4.06 -24.40 15.30
N LEU A 325 -4.70 -23.27 15.06
CA LEU A 325 -4.44 -22.04 15.80
C LEU A 325 -5.73 -21.22 15.92
N ARG A 326 -5.94 -20.66 17.11
CA ARG A 326 -6.90 -19.58 17.35
C ARG A 326 -6.15 -18.39 17.94
N GLU A 327 -6.26 -17.25 17.29
CA GLU A 327 -5.80 -15.95 17.77
C GLU A 327 -7.04 -15.13 18.13
N THR A 328 -6.99 -14.45 19.28
CA THR A 328 -8.07 -13.55 19.73
C THR A 328 -7.49 -12.23 20.21
N ASN A 329 -8.27 -11.18 20.11
CA ASN A 329 -7.93 -9.85 20.61
C ASN A 329 -9.19 -9.19 21.14
N ASP A 330 -9.09 -8.40 22.21
CA ASP A 330 -10.25 -7.71 22.81
C ASP A 330 -10.80 -6.58 21.92
N ARG A 331 -10.06 -6.18 20.89
CA ARG A 331 -10.44 -5.14 19.94
C ARG A 331 -10.51 -5.71 18.52
N TYR A 332 -9.37 -5.85 17.86
CA TYR A 332 -9.27 -6.45 16.52
C TYR A 332 -7.89 -7.07 16.30
N ILE A 333 -7.80 -8.00 15.38
CA ILE A 333 -6.54 -8.63 14.96
C ILE A 333 -5.94 -7.80 13.82
N ARG A 334 -4.65 -7.50 13.92
CA ARG A 334 -3.90 -6.78 12.88
C ARG A 334 -3.77 -7.63 11.62
N GLU A 335 -3.84 -6.99 10.46
CA GLU A 335 -3.76 -7.65 9.15
C GLU A 335 -2.48 -8.49 8.96
N ALA A 336 -1.34 -8.04 9.49
CA ALA A 336 -0.08 -8.77 9.40
C ALA A 336 -0.16 -10.21 9.93
N ALA A 337 -1.09 -10.50 10.85
CA ALA A 337 -1.29 -11.85 11.36
C ALA A 337 -1.68 -12.87 10.28
N TYR A 338 -2.44 -12.44 9.27
CA TYR A 338 -2.86 -13.31 8.16
C TYR A 338 -2.22 -12.96 6.81
N THR A 339 -1.72 -11.75 6.60
CA THR A 339 -1.05 -11.37 5.36
C THR A 339 0.41 -11.82 5.30
N ASP A 340 1.13 -11.80 6.44
CA ASP A 340 2.55 -12.15 6.53
C ASP A 340 2.81 -13.59 7.03
N MET A 341 1.74 -14.39 7.20
CA MET A 341 1.88 -15.81 7.54
C MET A 341 2.57 -16.58 6.41
N LYS A 342 3.65 -17.29 6.73
CA LYS A 342 4.40 -18.10 5.76
C LYS A 342 4.49 -19.54 6.24
N PHE A 343 4.38 -20.48 5.29
CA PHE A 343 4.45 -21.91 5.53
C PHE A 343 5.79 -22.46 5.08
N TYR A 344 6.34 -23.36 5.87
CA TYR A 344 7.62 -24.05 5.67
C TYR A 344 7.48 -25.53 5.94
N ASP A 345 8.55 -26.31 5.72
CA ASP A 345 8.57 -27.74 6.03
C ASP A 345 8.18 -28.00 7.49
N GLY A 346 6.97 -28.51 7.67
CA GLY A 346 6.39 -28.82 8.97
C GLY A 346 6.02 -27.62 9.87
N HIS A 347 6.15 -26.36 9.39
CA HIS A 347 5.99 -25.16 10.24
C HIS A 347 5.25 -24.02 9.57
N PHE A 348 4.84 -23.03 10.40
CA PHE A 348 4.38 -21.71 9.91
C PHE A 348 4.79 -20.58 10.87
N SER A 349 4.91 -19.40 10.31
CA SER A 349 5.15 -18.15 11.06
C SER A 349 3.84 -17.42 11.34
N LEU A 350 3.80 -16.66 12.46
CA LEU A 350 2.71 -15.76 12.81
C LEU A 350 3.29 -14.45 13.34
N LEU A 351 2.83 -13.32 12.84
CA LEU A 351 2.98 -12.02 13.49
C LEU A 351 1.78 -11.79 14.41
N SER A 352 2.02 -11.53 15.69
CA SER A 352 0.97 -11.37 16.69
C SER A 352 1.33 -10.30 17.71
N GLU A 353 0.31 -9.55 18.15
CA GLU A 353 0.42 -8.50 19.17
C GLU A 353 0.06 -8.98 20.59
N ARG A 354 -0.10 -10.29 20.81
CA ARG A 354 -0.54 -10.87 22.09
C ARG A 354 0.31 -10.46 23.31
N SER A 355 1.49 -9.95 23.10
CA SER A 355 2.40 -9.45 24.12
C SER A 355 2.44 -7.91 24.23
N GLY A 356 1.50 -7.19 23.59
CA GLY A 356 1.40 -5.73 23.57
C GLY A 356 2.10 -5.06 22.38
N TYR A 357 3.06 -5.74 21.76
CA TYR A 357 3.73 -5.33 20.51
C TYR A 357 3.69 -6.47 19.50
N GLN A 358 3.73 -6.12 18.20
CA GLN A 358 3.77 -7.14 17.15
C GLN A 358 5.11 -7.87 17.13
N HIS A 359 5.07 -9.19 17.36
CA HIS A 359 6.24 -10.06 17.39
C HIS A 359 6.07 -11.30 16.52
N LEU A 360 7.19 -11.95 16.17
CA LEU A 360 7.26 -13.15 15.36
C LEU A 360 7.20 -14.40 16.25
N TYR A 361 6.25 -15.27 15.93
CA TYR A 361 6.04 -16.57 16.56
C TYR A 361 6.19 -17.69 15.53
N TRP A 362 6.73 -18.83 15.96
CA TRP A 362 7.01 -19.99 15.14
C TRP A 362 6.24 -21.20 15.64
N TYR A 363 5.43 -21.80 14.77
CA TYR A 363 4.55 -22.90 15.08
C TYR A 363 4.82 -24.11 14.20
N THR A 364 4.56 -25.33 14.72
CA THR A 364 4.39 -26.52 13.88
C THR A 364 3.08 -26.45 13.10
N LEU A 365 2.96 -27.19 11.98
CA LEU A 365 1.69 -27.30 11.24
C LEU A 365 0.56 -27.94 12.06
N SER A 366 0.87 -28.60 13.19
CA SER A 366 -0.14 -29.10 14.15
C SER A 366 -0.61 -28.05 15.18
N GLY A 367 -0.06 -26.83 15.12
CA GLY A 367 -0.45 -25.73 16.00
C GLY A 367 0.30 -25.63 17.33
N ARG A 368 1.35 -26.43 17.53
CA ARG A 368 2.18 -26.31 18.73
C ARG A 368 3.13 -25.11 18.56
N LEU A 369 3.08 -24.17 19.51
CA LEU A 369 4.06 -23.09 19.59
C LEU A 369 5.44 -23.67 19.93
N GLU A 370 6.40 -23.48 19.06
CA GLU A 370 7.79 -23.89 19.32
C GLU A 370 8.62 -22.75 19.85
N ARG A 371 8.34 -21.52 19.40
CA ARG A 371 9.17 -20.38 19.78
C ARG A 371 8.47 -19.05 19.58
N GLN A 372 8.62 -18.14 20.54
CA GLN A 372 8.55 -16.72 20.30
C GLN A 372 9.93 -16.25 19.83
N VAL A 373 10.05 -15.82 18.57
CA VAL A 373 11.34 -15.49 17.94
C VAL A 373 11.84 -14.11 18.38
N THR A 374 10.92 -13.16 18.53
CA THR A 374 11.23 -11.78 18.93
C THR A 374 10.43 -11.37 20.15
N SER A 375 10.96 -10.47 20.98
CA SER A 375 10.28 -9.93 22.16
C SER A 375 10.86 -8.55 22.52
N GLY A 376 10.11 -7.75 23.26
CA GLY A 376 10.51 -6.41 23.71
C GLY A 376 9.45 -5.34 23.43
N ASN A 377 9.79 -4.09 23.73
CA ASN A 377 8.88 -2.95 23.54
C ASN A 377 9.10 -2.31 22.15
N PHE A 378 8.99 -3.10 21.10
CA PHE A 378 9.12 -2.67 19.72
C PHE A 378 8.27 -3.56 18.80
N GLU A 379 8.02 -3.11 17.58
CA GLU A 379 7.24 -3.84 16.59
C GLU A 379 8.15 -4.50 15.54
N VAL A 380 7.90 -5.77 15.25
CA VAL A 380 8.31 -6.43 14.00
C VAL A 380 7.34 -5.99 12.92
N THR A 381 7.83 -5.35 11.88
CA THR A 381 6.99 -4.79 10.81
C THR A 381 6.80 -5.75 9.65
N HIS A 382 7.76 -6.65 9.42
CA HIS A 382 7.72 -7.63 8.34
C HIS A 382 8.59 -8.85 8.65
N PHE A 383 8.12 -10.02 8.24
CA PHE A 383 8.89 -11.26 8.27
C PHE A 383 9.35 -11.64 6.87
N TYR A 384 10.64 -11.53 6.58
CA TYR A 384 11.18 -11.86 5.25
C TYR A 384 11.25 -13.35 4.99
N GLY A 385 11.65 -14.14 5.96
CA GLY A 385 11.75 -15.59 5.82
C GLY A 385 12.63 -16.25 6.86
N CYS A 386 12.71 -17.58 6.77
CA CYS A 386 13.51 -18.43 7.61
C CYS A 386 14.49 -19.24 6.76
N GLU A 387 15.66 -19.51 7.31
CA GLU A 387 16.60 -20.53 6.83
C GLU A 387 16.43 -21.76 7.73
N PRO A 388 15.54 -22.72 7.40
CA PRO A 388 15.08 -23.74 8.33
C PRO A 388 16.23 -24.60 8.89
N GLY A 389 17.13 -25.04 8.02
CA GLY A 389 18.28 -25.87 8.42
C GLY A 389 19.26 -25.18 9.39
N ALA A 390 19.33 -23.84 9.36
CA ALA A 390 20.15 -23.02 10.24
C ALA A 390 19.37 -22.39 11.39
N GLY A 391 18.03 -22.46 11.38
CA GLY A 391 17.16 -21.84 12.38
C GLY A 391 17.33 -20.34 12.49
N ARG A 392 17.58 -19.65 11.36
CA ARG A 392 17.73 -18.19 11.27
C ARG A 392 16.47 -17.57 10.73
N PHE A 393 16.02 -16.51 11.38
CA PHE A 393 14.80 -15.77 11.05
C PHE A 393 15.15 -14.34 10.66
N TYR A 394 14.78 -13.91 9.46
CA TYR A 394 15.07 -12.59 8.90
C TYR A 394 13.80 -11.73 8.94
N TYR A 395 13.90 -10.55 9.52
CA TYR A 395 12.75 -9.68 9.74
C TYR A 395 13.13 -8.20 9.72
N ALA A 396 12.14 -7.34 9.55
CA ALA A 396 12.26 -5.90 9.79
C ALA A 396 11.59 -5.55 11.12
N ALA A 397 12.16 -4.58 11.83
CA ALA A 397 11.62 -4.12 13.11
C ALA A 397 11.98 -2.65 13.41
N ARG A 398 11.17 -2.02 14.27
CA ARG A 398 11.38 -0.68 14.81
C ARG A 398 12.01 -0.75 16.21
N ALA A 399 13.10 -1.51 16.32
CA ALA A 399 13.69 -1.83 17.62
C ALA A 399 14.50 -0.68 18.24
N GLU A 400 15.08 0.21 17.41
CA GLU A 400 15.90 1.33 17.89
C GLU A 400 15.06 2.62 18.09
N SER A 401 14.00 2.77 17.33
CA SER A 401 13.11 3.95 17.39
C SER A 401 11.77 3.65 16.70
N PRO A 402 10.65 4.15 17.19
CA PRO A 402 9.37 4.03 16.50
C PRO A 402 9.37 4.75 15.13
N LEU A 403 10.30 5.68 14.88
CA LEU A 403 10.42 6.43 13.64
C LEU A 403 11.31 5.75 12.59
N ARG A 404 11.98 4.64 12.93
CA ARG A 404 12.98 3.97 12.09
C ARG A 404 12.66 2.51 11.91
N GLN A 405 13.21 1.93 10.87
CA GLN A 405 13.06 0.52 10.60
C GLN A 405 14.40 -0.06 10.14
N GLU A 406 14.81 -1.14 10.75
CA GLU A 406 16.04 -1.86 10.42
C GLU A 406 15.77 -3.32 10.09
N VAL A 407 16.71 -3.92 9.36
CA VAL A 407 16.70 -5.34 8.99
C VAL A 407 17.53 -6.14 9.98
N TYR A 408 16.96 -7.23 10.50
CA TYR A 408 17.57 -8.09 11.53
C TYR A 408 17.58 -9.56 11.13
N VAL A 409 18.45 -10.32 11.77
CA VAL A 409 18.40 -11.78 11.82
C VAL A 409 18.46 -12.24 13.27
N ALA A 410 17.59 -13.18 13.65
CA ALA A 410 17.65 -13.92 14.91
C ALA A 410 18.11 -15.36 14.63
N ASP A 411 19.09 -15.87 15.37
CA ASP A 411 19.55 -17.27 15.25
C ASP A 411 18.72 -18.23 16.12
N SER A 412 19.00 -19.52 16.00
CA SER A 412 18.33 -20.58 16.76
C SER A 412 18.50 -20.46 18.30
N LYS A 413 19.52 -19.74 18.77
CA LYS A 413 19.77 -19.48 20.20
C LYS A 413 19.16 -18.19 20.71
N GLY A 414 18.49 -17.41 19.85
CA GLY A 414 17.88 -16.12 20.19
C GLY A 414 18.83 -14.92 20.10
N LYS A 415 20.07 -15.11 19.60
CA LYS A 415 20.95 -13.98 19.36
C LYS A 415 20.50 -13.20 18.15
N VAL A 416 20.28 -11.90 18.34
CA VAL A 416 19.86 -10.96 17.30
C VAL A 416 21.05 -10.20 16.75
N LYS A 417 21.09 -10.02 15.43
CA LYS A 417 22.06 -9.17 14.73
C LYS A 417 21.33 -8.22 13.79
N LYS A 418 21.65 -6.93 13.83
CA LYS A 418 21.25 -5.95 12.84
C LYS A 418 22.04 -6.16 11.55
N LEU A 419 21.37 -6.23 10.41
CA LEU A 419 21.96 -6.40 9.08
C LEU A 419 22.10 -5.09 8.32
N SER A 420 21.14 -4.16 8.48
CA SER A 420 21.22 -2.83 7.92
C SER A 420 22.23 -1.97 8.68
N SER A 421 23.09 -1.24 7.96
CA SER A 421 24.12 -0.39 8.57
C SER A 421 23.73 1.08 8.69
N GLN A 422 22.76 1.54 7.90
CA GLN A 422 22.36 2.94 7.80
C GLN A 422 21.23 3.24 8.80
N THR A 423 21.31 4.42 9.45
CA THR A 423 20.24 4.92 10.33
C THR A 423 19.14 5.59 9.54
N GLY A 424 17.91 5.11 9.67
CA GLY A 424 16.73 5.57 8.94
C GLY A 424 15.74 4.43 8.71
N THR A 425 15.15 4.38 7.54
CA THR A 425 14.22 3.30 7.17
C THR A 425 14.86 2.37 6.15
N ASN A 426 14.92 1.10 6.49
CA ASN A 426 15.47 0.02 5.67
C ASN A 426 14.41 -1.02 5.36
N SER A 427 14.39 -1.54 4.13
CA SER A 427 13.57 -2.68 3.72
C SER A 427 14.40 -3.64 2.87
N ALA A 428 14.05 -4.92 2.85
CA ALA A 428 14.85 -5.93 2.16
C ALA A 428 14.02 -6.83 1.24
N THR A 429 14.64 -7.27 0.14
CA THR A 429 14.16 -8.39 -0.67
C THR A 429 15.24 -9.46 -0.66
N PHE A 430 14.94 -10.59 -0.02
CA PHE A 430 15.89 -11.69 0.12
C PHE A 430 15.86 -12.65 -1.08
N SER A 431 17.03 -13.24 -1.38
CA SER A 431 17.08 -14.43 -2.23
C SER A 431 16.40 -15.62 -1.54
N PRO A 432 15.87 -16.62 -2.27
CA PRO A 432 15.17 -17.77 -1.67
C PRO A 432 16.00 -18.56 -0.67
N THR A 433 17.32 -18.57 -0.86
CA THR A 433 18.29 -19.23 0.02
C THR A 433 18.68 -18.39 1.23
N MET A 434 18.14 -17.17 1.39
CA MET A 434 18.52 -16.19 2.43
C MET A 434 20.00 -15.81 2.43
N LYS A 435 20.74 -16.08 1.35
CA LYS A 435 22.18 -15.83 1.24
C LYS A 435 22.50 -14.39 0.90
N TYR A 436 21.62 -13.74 0.13
CA TYR A 436 21.72 -12.34 -0.28
C TYR A 436 20.42 -11.61 -0.06
N PHE A 437 20.51 -10.29 0.04
CA PHE A 437 19.35 -9.41 -0.02
C PHE A 437 19.65 -8.09 -0.72
N MET A 438 18.64 -7.55 -1.34
CA MET A 438 18.61 -6.18 -1.84
C MET A 438 18.03 -5.31 -0.70
N ASN A 439 18.81 -4.35 -0.20
CA ASN A 439 18.38 -3.39 0.81
C ASN A 439 18.01 -2.07 0.15
N VAL A 440 16.86 -1.51 0.48
CA VAL A 440 16.47 -0.15 0.14
C VAL A 440 16.47 0.66 1.42
N TYR A 441 17.36 1.64 1.47
CA TYR A 441 17.54 2.55 2.60
C TYR A 441 17.13 3.98 2.22
N SER A 442 16.48 4.69 3.12
CA SER A 442 16.30 6.13 3.04
C SER A 442 16.24 6.78 4.43
N SER A 443 16.39 8.10 4.48
CA SER A 443 16.10 8.92 5.66
C SER A 443 15.37 10.19 5.25
N ALA A 444 15.03 11.03 6.21
CA ALA A 444 14.38 12.32 5.96
C ALA A 444 15.19 13.26 5.02
N GLN A 445 16.52 13.08 4.93
CA GLN A 445 17.42 13.87 4.10
C GLN A 445 18.11 13.07 2.98
N GLN A 446 17.95 11.74 2.97
CA GLN A 446 18.58 10.87 1.98
C GLN A 446 17.54 10.19 1.14
N PRO A 447 17.46 10.48 -0.19
CA PRO A 447 16.59 9.71 -1.08
C PRO A 447 17.00 8.24 -1.11
N PRO A 448 16.12 7.35 -1.59
CA PRO A 448 16.34 5.91 -1.54
C PRO A 448 17.66 5.47 -2.16
N VAL A 449 18.44 4.69 -1.42
CA VAL A 449 19.66 4.03 -1.89
C VAL A 449 19.40 2.53 -1.92
N THR A 450 19.58 1.91 -3.10
CA THR A 450 19.40 0.47 -3.27
C THR A 450 20.77 -0.21 -3.32
N THR A 451 21.02 -1.14 -2.39
CA THR A 451 22.28 -1.88 -2.28
C THR A 451 22.03 -3.38 -2.28
N LEU A 452 22.99 -4.14 -2.78
CA LEU A 452 23.05 -5.58 -2.60
C LEU A 452 23.95 -5.92 -1.40
N CYS A 453 23.46 -6.82 -0.54
CA CYS A 453 24.14 -7.24 0.68
C CYS A 453 24.17 -8.77 0.78
N ASP A 454 25.17 -9.32 1.48
CA ASP A 454 25.13 -10.72 1.92
C ASP A 454 24.36 -10.84 3.25
N ASN A 455 24.03 -12.06 3.65
CA ASN A 455 23.25 -12.33 4.86
C ASN A 455 24.01 -12.06 6.18
N THR A 456 25.23 -11.57 6.10
CA THR A 456 25.96 -11.02 7.26
C THR A 456 25.75 -9.53 7.42
N GLY A 457 25.06 -8.87 6.46
CA GLY A 457 24.86 -7.43 6.41
C GLY A 457 26.01 -6.68 5.73
N ARG A 458 26.97 -7.37 5.12
CA ARG A 458 28.05 -6.73 4.36
C ARG A 458 27.50 -6.27 3.01
N GLN A 459 27.61 -4.97 2.73
CA GLN A 459 27.30 -4.40 1.44
C GLN A 459 28.28 -4.90 0.38
N LEU A 460 27.75 -5.35 -0.75
CA LEU A 460 28.51 -5.87 -1.89
C LEU A 460 28.62 -4.81 -3.01
N THR A 461 27.50 -4.16 -3.33
CA THR A 461 27.46 -3.11 -4.37
C THR A 461 26.26 -2.18 -4.17
N THR A 462 26.34 -1.00 -4.73
CA THR A 462 25.22 -0.06 -4.86
C THR A 462 24.64 -0.16 -6.27
N LEU A 463 23.31 -0.30 -6.37
CA LEU A 463 22.58 -0.34 -7.64
C LEU A 463 22.03 1.05 -8.03
N VAL A 464 21.45 1.76 -7.05
CA VAL A 464 20.89 3.09 -7.21
C VAL A 464 21.24 3.92 -5.99
N ASP A 465 21.81 5.10 -6.17
CA ASP A 465 22.16 6.03 -5.09
C ASP A 465 21.34 7.32 -5.06
N ASN A 466 20.63 7.63 -6.16
CA ASN A 466 19.88 8.87 -6.35
C ASN A 466 20.73 10.15 -6.15
N ALA A 467 22.05 10.11 -6.41
CA ALA A 467 22.96 11.25 -6.27
C ALA A 467 22.51 12.45 -7.14
N SER A 468 22.04 12.18 -8.36
CA SER A 468 21.52 13.22 -9.25
C SER A 468 20.26 13.92 -8.71
N LEU A 469 19.43 13.21 -7.93
CA LEU A 469 18.28 13.82 -7.25
C LEU A 469 18.74 14.71 -6.10
N LEU A 470 19.75 14.29 -5.33
CA LEU A 470 20.35 15.13 -4.28
C LEU A 470 20.93 16.42 -4.86
N GLU A 471 21.71 16.33 -5.95
CA GLU A 471 22.27 17.50 -6.64
C GLU A 471 21.15 18.44 -7.15
N LYS A 472 20.11 17.87 -7.77
CA LYS A 472 18.96 18.65 -8.28
C LYS A 472 18.19 19.37 -7.17
N THR A 473 18.14 18.79 -5.97
CA THR A 473 17.40 19.34 -4.83
C THR A 473 18.26 20.07 -3.82
N ASP A 474 19.57 20.17 -4.08
CA ASP A 474 20.50 20.88 -3.20
C ASP A 474 20.11 22.35 -3.04
N GLY A 475 20.03 22.81 -1.81
CA GLY A 475 19.58 24.17 -1.46
C GLY A 475 18.11 24.46 -1.74
N LEU A 476 17.32 23.49 -2.28
CA LEU A 476 15.88 23.66 -2.54
C LEU A 476 15.00 23.12 -1.42
N LEU A 477 15.44 22.06 -0.73
CA LEU A 477 14.63 21.42 0.30
C LEU A 477 14.87 22.03 1.68
N GLY A 478 13.80 22.33 2.37
CA GLY A 478 13.82 22.65 3.79
C GLY A 478 14.22 21.41 4.62
N LYS A 479 14.98 21.65 5.69
CA LYS A 479 15.34 20.58 6.61
C LYS A 479 14.11 20.11 7.39
N LYS A 480 13.84 18.82 7.39
CA LYS A 480 12.85 18.23 8.31
C LYS A 480 13.44 18.10 9.70
N GLU A 481 12.82 18.77 10.65
CA GLU A 481 13.18 18.74 12.05
C GLU A 481 12.18 17.87 12.81
N PHE A 482 12.65 16.76 13.39
CA PHE A 482 11.82 15.92 14.26
C PHE A 482 11.70 16.55 15.64
N PHE A 483 10.52 16.46 16.22
CA PHE A 483 10.24 16.92 17.57
C PHE A 483 9.25 16.01 18.29
N THR A 484 9.21 16.13 19.60
CA THR A 484 8.19 15.53 20.45
C THR A 484 7.60 16.59 21.36
N PHE A 485 6.34 16.44 21.71
CA PHE A 485 5.70 17.26 22.73
C PHE A 485 4.73 16.43 23.55
N THR A 486 4.32 16.94 24.68
CA THR A 486 3.35 16.28 25.56
C THR A 486 2.05 17.04 25.52
N THR A 487 0.94 16.34 25.23
CA THR A 487 -0.41 16.92 25.24
C THR A 487 -0.86 17.29 26.64
N GLY A 488 -1.93 18.06 26.76
CA GLY A 488 -2.57 18.36 28.03
C GLY A 488 -3.01 17.15 28.85
N GLU A 489 -3.18 16.00 28.21
CA GLU A 489 -3.50 14.72 28.86
C GLU A 489 -2.25 13.88 29.23
N GLY A 490 -1.06 14.42 29.04
CA GLY A 490 0.19 13.73 29.36
C GLY A 490 0.66 12.72 28.31
N VAL A 491 0.08 12.73 27.10
CA VAL A 491 0.46 11.84 25.99
C VAL A 491 1.59 12.47 25.20
N GLN A 492 2.70 11.77 25.05
CA GLN A 492 3.79 12.22 24.21
C GLN A 492 3.50 11.88 22.73
N LEU A 493 3.58 12.87 21.85
CA LEU A 493 3.39 12.72 20.41
C LEU A 493 4.66 13.06 19.65
N ASN A 494 4.87 12.39 18.52
CA ASN A 494 5.98 12.61 17.60
C ASN A 494 5.53 13.42 16.39
N GLY A 495 6.37 14.35 15.96
CA GLY A 495 6.13 15.17 14.78
C GLY A 495 7.40 15.49 14.01
N TRP A 496 7.22 16.05 12.83
CA TRP A 496 8.26 16.73 12.08
C TRP A 496 7.75 18.09 11.58
N MET A 497 8.67 19.04 11.37
CA MET A 497 8.36 20.30 10.75
C MET A 497 9.40 20.70 9.70
N VAL A 498 8.95 21.46 8.69
CA VAL A 498 9.78 22.14 7.70
C VAL A 498 9.54 23.62 7.82
N LYS A 499 10.61 24.39 8.01
CA LYS A 499 10.60 25.84 8.11
C LYS A 499 11.02 26.49 6.79
N PRO A 500 10.65 27.77 6.51
CA PRO A 500 11.18 28.51 5.39
C PRO A 500 12.73 28.48 5.35
N ARG A 501 13.31 28.46 4.16
CA ARG A 501 14.79 28.47 4.02
C ARG A 501 15.42 29.74 4.58
N ASP A 502 14.71 30.86 4.53
CA ASP A 502 15.07 32.16 5.10
C ASP A 502 14.43 32.38 6.50
N PHE A 503 14.20 31.29 7.26
CA PHE A 503 13.55 31.32 8.55
C PHE A 503 14.24 32.30 9.53
N ASP A 504 13.45 33.25 10.03
CA ASP A 504 13.84 34.21 11.04
C ASP A 504 13.02 33.98 12.33
N PRO A 505 13.66 33.57 13.45
CA PRO A 505 12.95 33.24 14.67
C PRO A 505 12.27 34.48 15.35
N SER A 506 12.57 35.70 14.88
CA SER A 506 11.93 36.93 15.34
C SER A 506 10.60 37.21 14.63
N ARG A 507 10.33 36.57 13.52
CA ARG A 507 9.07 36.69 12.76
C ARG A 507 8.07 35.61 13.16
N ARG A 508 6.78 35.90 12.96
CA ARG A 508 5.70 34.93 13.13
C ARG A 508 5.22 34.42 11.79
N TYR A 509 5.11 33.10 11.69
CA TYR A 509 4.72 32.39 10.48
C TYR A 509 3.37 31.71 10.63
N PRO A 510 2.52 31.70 9.60
CA PRO A 510 1.38 30.81 9.54
C PRO A 510 1.84 29.37 9.44
N VAL A 511 1.00 28.43 9.89
CA VAL A 511 1.29 27.00 9.91
C VAL A 511 0.31 26.24 9.02
N ILE A 512 0.80 25.26 8.27
CA ILE A 512 0.00 24.23 7.63
C ILE A 512 0.31 22.90 8.28
N MET A 513 -0.70 22.25 8.83
CA MET A 513 -0.63 20.90 9.38
C MET A 513 -1.17 19.91 8.34
N TYR A 514 -0.32 18.96 7.94
CA TYR A 514 -0.72 17.76 7.20
C TYR A 514 -0.89 16.60 8.18
N GLN A 515 -1.87 15.75 7.97
CA GLN A 515 -2.05 14.54 8.77
C GLN A 515 -2.88 13.49 8.02
N TYR A 516 -2.69 12.21 8.38
CA TYR A 516 -3.56 11.11 7.97
C TYR A 516 -4.32 10.56 9.17
N SER A 517 -3.63 10.14 10.23
CA SER A 517 -4.15 9.71 11.54
C SER A 517 -4.96 8.41 11.55
N GLY A 518 -5.08 7.70 10.42
CA GLY A 518 -5.85 6.44 10.36
C GLY A 518 -5.23 5.35 11.24
N PRO A 519 -6.03 4.38 11.74
CA PRO A 519 -5.54 3.32 12.59
C PRO A 519 -4.34 2.57 12.00
N GLY A 520 -3.25 2.45 12.78
CA GLY A 520 -2.02 1.79 12.37
C GLY A 520 -1.18 2.52 11.33
N SER A 521 -1.64 3.65 10.77
CA SER A 521 -0.85 4.47 9.84
C SER A 521 0.30 5.18 10.54
N GLN A 522 1.31 5.62 9.76
CA GLN A 522 2.41 6.38 10.30
C GLN A 522 2.99 7.32 9.24
N GLU A 523 2.88 8.64 9.49
CA GLU A 523 3.41 9.70 8.63
C GLU A 523 4.71 10.30 9.19
N VAL A 524 4.98 10.09 10.47
CA VAL A 524 6.18 10.57 11.14
C VAL A 524 7.22 9.46 11.22
N THR A 525 8.01 9.34 10.16
CA THR A 525 9.08 8.33 10.03
C THR A 525 10.36 8.98 9.51
N ASP A 526 11.53 8.42 9.87
CA ASP A 526 12.82 8.82 9.31
C ASP A 526 13.05 8.12 7.97
N ALA A 527 12.30 8.60 6.95
CA ALA A 527 12.31 8.07 5.60
C ALA A 527 12.14 9.19 4.56
N TRP A 528 12.60 8.96 3.35
CA TRP A 528 12.37 9.88 2.23
C TRP A 528 10.89 10.00 1.86
N ASN A 529 10.14 8.91 1.99
CA ASN A 529 8.71 8.83 1.61
C ASN A 529 7.76 9.55 2.59
N MET A 530 8.28 10.25 3.56
CA MET A 530 7.51 11.05 4.49
C MET A 530 6.94 12.30 3.78
N GLY A 531 5.69 12.63 4.09
CA GLY A 531 4.96 13.69 3.41
C GLY A 531 4.30 13.24 2.10
N PHE A 532 3.46 14.10 1.53
CA PHE A 532 2.54 13.69 0.46
C PHE A 532 3.24 13.31 -0.86
N TYR A 533 4.29 14.04 -1.25
CA TYR A 533 5.09 13.72 -2.45
C TYR A 533 6.44 13.06 -2.12
N GLY A 534 6.71 12.77 -0.84
CA GLY A 534 7.99 12.27 -0.38
C GLY A 534 9.11 13.31 -0.42
N GLY A 535 10.20 13.02 0.30
CA GLY A 535 11.38 13.89 0.35
C GLY A 535 11.17 15.29 0.91
N GLY A 536 9.97 15.62 1.38
CA GLY A 536 9.64 16.98 1.82
C GLY A 536 9.55 18.01 0.70
N ILE A 537 9.31 17.57 -0.52
CA ILE A 537 9.32 18.43 -1.71
C ILE A 537 8.14 19.41 -1.69
N PHE A 538 6.91 18.90 -1.47
CA PHE A 538 5.73 19.74 -1.38
C PHE A 538 5.77 20.63 -0.13
N GLU A 539 6.23 20.08 0.97
CA GLU A 539 6.40 20.79 2.24
C GLU A 539 7.42 21.94 2.10
N SER A 540 8.53 21.70 1.40
CA SER A 540 9.53 22.74 1.10
C SER A 540 8.98 23.82 0.18
N TYR A 541 8.18 23.43 -0.82
CA TYR A 541 7.47 24.37 -1.69
C TYR A 541 6.52 25.29 -0.89
N MET A 542 5.77 24.72 0.06
CA MET A 542 4.89 25.51 0.92
C MET A 542 5.68 26.36 1.93
N ALA A 543 6.80 25.86 2.45
CA ALA A 543 7.68 26.60 3.32
C ALA A 543 8.29 27.83 2.60
N ASP A 544 8.71 27.70 1.34
CA ASP A 544 9.19 28.81 0.52
C ASP A 544 8.11 29.89 0.25
N ARG A 545 6.85 29.54 0.40
CA ARG A 545 5.71 30.49 0.34
C ARG A 545 5.46 31.21 1.69
N GLY A 546 6.26 30.93 2.70
CA GLY A 546 6.22 31.59 3.99
C GLY A 546 5.45 30.84 5.08
N TYR A 547 5.21 29.54 4.92
CA TYR A 547 4.59 28.67 5.93
C TYR A 547 5.61 27.89 6.74
N ILE A 548 5.27 27.56 7.97
CA ILE A 548 5.84 26.40 8.65
C ILE A 548 4.92 25.21 8.34
N TYR A 549 5.49 24.13 7.82
CA TYR A 549 4.73 22.94 7.46
C TYR A 549 4.99 21.84 8.48
N VAL A 550 3.95 21.22 9.02
CA VAL A 550 4.02 20.33 10.19
C VAL A 550 3.21 19.06 9.94
N CYS A 551 3.70 17.94 10.46
CA CYS A 551 2.94 16.70 10.59
C CYS A 551 3.16 16.09 11.97
N VAL A 552 2.10 15.57 12.58
CA VAL A 552 2.15 14.87 13.87
C VAL A 552 1.28 13.62 13.79
N ASP A 553 1.84 12.50 14.23
CA ASP A 553 1.11 11.24 14.44
C ASP A 553 0.51 11.23 15.85
N GLY A 554 -0.82 11.29 15.91
CA GLY A 554 -1.59 11.21 17.13
C GLY A 554 -1.87 9.79 17.59
N ARG A 555 -2.66 9.64 18.65
CA ARG A 555 -3.18 8.36 19.11
C ARG A 555 -3.97 7.67 17.99
N GLY A 556 -3.90 6.35 17.95
CA GLY A 556 -4.46 5.53 16.87
C GLY A 556 -3.43 5.14 15.80
N THR A 557 -2.32 5.89 15.65
CA THR A 557 -1.27 5.59 14.68
C THR A 557 -0.36 4.45 15.14
N GLY A 558 0.37 3.85 14.19
CA GLY A 558 1.22 2.69 14.42
C GLY A 558 2.60 2.99 15.00
N GLY A 559 3.40 1.94 15.19
CA GLY A 559 4.80 2.02 15.60
C GLY A 559 5.04 2.12 17.10
N ARG A 560 3.97 2.16 17.92
CA ARG A 560 4.05 2.41 19.37
C ARG A 560 3.33 1.34 20.21
N GLY A 561 3.03 0.19 19.62
CA GLY A 561 2.36 -0.93 20.25
C GLY A 561 0.83 -0.86 20.22
N ALA A 562 0.21 -1.98 20.57
CA ALA A 562 -1.22 -2.21 20.41
C ALA A 562 -2.09 -1.24 21.20
N ASP A 563 -1.69 -0.86 22.41
CA ASP A 563 -2.50 0.06 23.24
C ASP A 563 -2.55 1.46 22.68
N PHE A 564 -1.47 1.96 22.09
CA PHE A 564 -1.45 3.27 21.46
C PHE A 564 -2.23 3.27 20.14
N GLU A 565 -2.12 2.21 19.35
CA GLU A 565 -2.82 2.08 18.07
C GLU A 565 -4.32 1.88 18.26
N LYS A 566 -4.70 1.00 19.17
CA LYS A 566 -6.10 0.56 19.30
C LYS A 566 -6.93 1.36 20.32
N CYS A 567 -6.38 2.45 20.88
CA CYS A 567 -7.12 3.28 21.83
C CYS A 567 -8.31 4.03 21.19
N THR A 568 -8.35 4.14 19.87
CA THR A 568 -9.45 4.77 19.10
C THR A 568 -10.58 3.80 18.76
N TYR A 569 -10.45 2.52 19.12
CA TYR A 569 -11.46 1.49 18.88
C TYR A 569 -12.83 1.88 19.36
N LEU A 570 -13.86 1.71 18.53
CA LEU A 570 -15.27 2.12 18.69
C LEU A 570 -15.52 3.64 18.64
N ASN A 571 -14.47 4.46 18.46
CA ASN A 571 -14.57 5.91 18.59
C ASN A 571 -13.63 6.65 17.61
N LEU A 572 -13.62 6.24 16.33
CA LEU A 572 -12.79 6.88 15.32
C LEU A 572 -13.06 8.40 15.24
N GLY A 573 -12.01 9.18 15.24
CA GLY A 573 -12.00 10.64 15.07
C GLY A 573 -11.99 11.44 16.38
N ASP A 574 -12.35 10.88 17.52
CA ASP A 574 -12.37 11.63 18.79
C ASP A 574 -10.96 11.92 19.32
N LEU A 575 -10.13 10.88 19.48
CA LEU A 575 -8.76 11.07 19.98
C LEU A 575 -7.84 11.63 18.90
N GLU A 576 -8.02 11.20 17.67
CA GLU A 576 -7.25 11.67 16.53
C GLU A 576 -7.41 13.18 16.31
N SER A 577 -8.65 13.70 16.33
CA SER A 577 -8.91 15.13 16.21
C SER A 577 -8.42 15.93 17.41
N LYS A 578 -8.60 15.38 18.62
CA LYS A 578 -8.10 15.99 19.85
C LYS A 578 -6.59 16.17 19.81
N ASP A 579 -5.85 15.17 19.36
CA ASP A 579 -4.39 15.23 19.29
C ASP A 579 -3.91 16.24 18.23
N GLN A 580 -4.64 16.43 17.12
CA GLN A 580 -4.34 17.48 16.15
C GLN A 580 -4.62 18.88 16.71
N VAL A 581 -5.68 19.04 17.48
CA VAL A 581 -5.96 20.31 18.19
C VAL A 581 -4.90 20.59 19.27
N GLU A 582 -4.50 19.60 20.06
CA GLU A 582 -3.39 19.72 21.02
C GLU A 582 -2.07 20.09 20.32
N THR A 583 -1.83 19.54 19.11
CA THR A 583 -0.68 19.93 18.29
C THR A 583 -0.74 21.41 17.90
N ALA A 584 -1.89 21.89 17.42
CA ALA A 584 -2.05 23.30 17.06
C ALA A 584 -1.85 24.23 18.27
N LEU A 585 -2.38 23.85 19.44
CA LEU A 585 -2.16 24.59 20.69
C LEU A 585 -0.68 24.64 21.09
N TYR A 586 0.02 23.48 21.02
CA TYR A 586 1.46 23.42 21.27
C TYR A 586 2.23 24.33 20.32
N LEU A 587 1.96 24.23 19.01
CA LEU A 587 2.59 25.08 18.00
C LEU A 587 2.37 26.58 18.30
N GLY A 588 1.16 26.95 18.73
CA GLY A 588 0.82 28.33 19.13
C GLY A 588 1.60 28.85 20.32
N THR A 589 2.29 28.01 21.11
CA THR A 589 3.21 28.44 22.19
C THR A 589 4.60 28.83 21.67
N LEU A 590 4.95 28.43 20.45
CA LEU A 590 6.25 28.72 19.85
C LEU A 590 6.31 30.20 19.43
N PRO A 591 7.37 30.96 19.80
CA PRO A 591 7.43 32.40 19.59
C PRO A 591 7.35 32.85 18.14
N TYR A 592 7.74 31.95 17.21
CA TYR A 592 7.75 32.18 15.77
C TYR A 592 6.49 31.67 15.05
N VAL A 593 5.49 31.16 15.76
CA VAL A 593 4.21 30.72 15.19
C VAL A 593 3.13 31.79 15.38
N ASP A 594 2.39 32.06 14.32
CA ASP A 594 1.15 32.82 14.40
C ASP A 594 -0.01 31.87 14.69
N LYS A 595 -0.41 31.82 15.95
CA LYS A 595 -1.46 30.91 16.44
C LYS A 595 -2.85 31.17 15.84
N ASP A 596 -3.08 32.34 15.28
CA ASP A 596 -4.36 32.70 14.67
C ASP A 596 -4.39 32.35 13.15
N ARG A 597 -3.29 31.85 12.61
CA ARG A 597 -3.13 31.46 11.20
C ARG A 597 -2.61 30.03 11.05
N ILE A 598 -3.33 29.06 11.65
CA ILE A 598 -3.03 27.63 11.53
C ILE A 598 -4.09 27.00 10.64
N GLY A 599 -3.65 26.31 9.59
CA GLY A 599 -4.48 25.49 8.72
C GLY A 599 -4.20 24.00 8.90
N ILE A 600 -5.17 23.15 8.51
CA ILE A 600 -5.06 21.68 8.55
C ILE A 600 -5.56 21.08 7.25
N TRP A 601 -4.94 19.99 6.80
CA TRP A 601 -5.46 19.24 5.67
C TRP A 601 -5.10 17.76 5.73
N GLY A 602 -5.87 16.97 4.98
CA GLY A 602 -5.62 15.56 4.80
C GLY A 602 -6.48 14.96 3.71
N TRP A 603 -6.13 13.72 3.35
CA TRP A 603 -6.78 12.94 2.30
C TRP A 603 -7.37 11.66 2.89
N SER A 604 -8.55 11.21 2.41
CA SER A 604 -9.18 9.98 2.89
C SER A 604 -9.48 10.05 4.38
N PHE A 605 -8.95 9.16 5.21
CA PHE A 605 -9.05 9.27 6.67
C PHE A 605 -8.51 10.63 7.18
N GLY A 606 -7.42 11.14 6.58
CA GLY A 606 -6.92 12.47 6.89
C GLY A 606 -7.92 13.59 6.57
N GLY A 607 -8.71 13.44 5.50
CA GLY A 607 -9.83 14.34 5.20
C GLY A 607 -10.94 14.26 6.26
N PHE A 608 -11.30 13.05 6.67
CA PHE A 608 -12.21 12.81 7.79
C PHE A 608 -11.71 13.48 9.08
N ASN A 609 -10.45 13.25 9.44
CA ASN A 609 -9.89 13.81 10.66
C ASN A 609 -9.68 15.34 10.57
N THR A 610 -9.51 15.90 9.37
CA THR A 610 -9.55 17.37 9.15
C THR A 610 -10.91 17.92 9.52
N LEU A 611 -12.01 17.32 9.04
CA LEU A 611 -13.38 17.74 9.38
C LEU A 611 -13.64 17.59 10.89
N MET A 612 -13.23 16.48 11.49
CA MET A 612 -13.37 16.24 12.92
C MET A 612 -12.57 17.25 13.75
N SER A 613 -11.35 17.59 13.33
CA SER A 613 -10.49 18.55 14.01
C SER A 613 -11.04 19.99 13.95
N MET A 614 -11.61 20.38 12.80
CA MET A 614 -12.27 21.69 12.66
C MET A 614 -13.57 21.79 13.45
N ALA A 615 -14.18 20.67 13.81
CA ALA A 615 -15.42 20.57 14.58
C ALA A 615 -15.20 20.09 16.04
N GLU A 616 -13.94 20.06 16.52
CA GLU A 616 -13.61 19.56 17.86
C GLU A 616 -14.10 20.49 18.98
N GLY A 617 -14.24 21.77 18.70
CA GLY A 617 -14.85 22.76 19.59
C GLY A 617 -13.88 23.79 20.16
N ARG A 618 -12.57 23.59 20.15
CA ARG A 618 -11.55 24.55 20.62
C ARG A 618 -11.15 25.62 19.59
N ASN A 619 -11.67 25.52 18.35
CA ASN A 619 -11.58 26.55 17.31
C ASN A 619 -10.17 27.07 17.00
N VAL A 620 -9.20 26.15 16.88
CA VAL A 620 -7.77 26.49 16.67
C VAL A 620 -7.40 26.63 15.18
N PHE A 621 -8.21 26.05 14.28
CA PHE A 621 -7.91 26.06 12.84
C PHE A 621 -8.65 27.21 12.14
N ARG A 622 -7.88 28.06 11.44
CA ARG A 622 -8.42 29.13 10.61
C ARG A 622 -8.96 28.63 9.28
N ALA A 623 -8.31 27.62 8.69
CA ALA A 623 -8.68 27.04 7.40
C ALA A 623 -8.41 25.54 7.38
N GLY A 624 -9.22 24.78 6.61
CA GLY A 624 -9.00 23.37 6.41
C GLY A 624 -9.35 22.89 5.02
N VAL A 625 -8.63 21.85 4.55
CA VAL A 625 -8.88 21.19 3.25
C VAL A 625 -9.10 19.71 3.50
N ALA A 626 -10.29 19.21 3.19
CA ALA A 626 -10.67 17.81 3.32
C ALA A 626 -10.83 17.18 1.93
N ILE A 627 -9.95 16.22 1.59
CA ILE A 627 -9.91 15.58 0.28
C ILE A 627 -10.40 14.15 0.39
N ALA A 628 -11.40 13.77 -0.43
CA ALA A 628 -11.97 12.42 -0.50
C ALA A 628 -12.30 11.85 0.89
N ALA A 629 -12.91 12.66 1.73
CA ALA A 629 -13.12 12.41 3.16
C ALA A 629 -14.35 11.53 3.41
N PRO A 630 -14.25 10.44 4.19
CA PRO A 630 -15.43 9.87 4.86
C PRO A 630 -16.09 10.94 5.74
N SER A 631 -17.39 11.10 5.62
CA SER A 631 -18.17 12.04 6.43
C SER A 631 -19.08 11.33 7.44
N ASN A 632 -19.36 10.04 7.18
CA ASN A 632 -20.04 9.14 8.08
C ASN A 632 -19.59 7.70 7.80
N TRP A 633 -19.10 7.02 8.81
CA TRP A 633 -18.62 5.64 8.69
C TRP A 633 -19.70 4.64 8.25
N LYS A 634 -20.99 4.97 8.37
CA LYS A 634 -22.09 4.17 7.80
C LYS A 634 -22.05 4.07 6.27
N TYR A 635 -21.32 4.94 5.58
CA TYR A 635 -21.20 4.96 4.13
C TYR A 635 -19.94 4.26 3.63
N TYR A 636 -19.12 3.77 4.54
CA TYR A 636 -17.89 3.07 4.19
C TYR A 636 -18.06 1.55 4.33
N ASP A 637 -17.12 0.76 3.79
CA ASP A 637 -17.26 -0.68 3.70
C ASP A 637 -17.30 -1.38 5.06
N THR A 638 -17.81 -2.63 5.05
CA THR A 638 -17.96 -3.47 6.23
C THR A 638 -16.62 -3.84 6.85
N VAL A 639 -15.65 -4.32 6.07
CA VAL A 639 -14.43 -4.93 6.61
C VAL A 639 -13.58 -3.92 7.36
N TYR A 640 -13.29 -2.78 6.72
CA TYR A 640 -12.54 -1.68 7.37
C TYR A 640 -13.32 -1.10 8.54
N THR A 641 -14.55 -0.68 8.29
CA THR A 641 -15.31 0.08 9.28
C THR A 641 -15.63 -0.75 10.51
N GLU A 642 -16.09 -1.97 10.33
CA GLU A 642 -16.51 -2.83 11.43
C GLU A 642 -15.33 -3.39 12.23
N ARG A 643 -14.14 -3.50 11.63
CA ARG A 643 -12.90 -3.80 12.34
C ARG A 643 -12.65 -2.81 13.47
N TYR A 644 -12.87 -1.53 13.20
CA TYR A 644 -12.58 -0.45 14.15
C TYR A 644 -13.79 0.05 14.94
N MET A 645 -15.00 -0.10 14.40
CA MET A 645 -16.22 0.50 14.95
C MET A 645 -17.31 -0.51 15.30
N ARG A 646 -17.14 -1.79 14.95
CA ARG A 646 -18.23 -2.79 14.90
C ARG A 646 -19.37 -2.33 13.98
N THR A 647 -20.54 -2.96 14.07
CA THR A 647 -21.69 -2.54 13.24
C THR A 647 -22.36 -1.28 13.80
N PRO A 648 -23.05 -0.49 12.96
CA PRO A 648 -23.84 0.65 13.44
C PRO A 648 -24.92 0.29 14.45
N GLN A 649 -25.43 -0.94 14.39
CA GLN A 649 -26.44 -1.46 15.32
C GLN A 649 -25.85 -1.70 16.71
N GLU A 650 -24.59 -2.14 16.79
CA GLU A 650 -23.90 -2.40 18.04
C GLU A 650 -23.29 -1.13 18.66
N ASN A 651 -22.89 -0.16 17.81
CA ASN A 651 -22.19 1.07 18.23
C ASN A 651 -22.85 2.34 17.67
N PRO A 652 -24.16 2.59 17.91
CA PRO A 652 -24.84 3.77 17.36
C PRO A 652 -24.23 5.10 17.83
N THR A 653 -23.68 5.13 19.04
CA THR A 653 -23.05 6.32 19.62
C THR A 653 -21.76 6.68 18.89
N GLY A 654 -20.87 5.70 18.62
CA GLY A 654 -19.62 5.93 17.88
C GLY A 654 -19.89 6.43 16.47
N TYR A 655 -20.82 5.81 15.76
CA TYR A 655 -21.23 6.26 14.41
C TYR A 655 -21.90 7.64 14.38
N GLY A 656 -22.54 8.04 15.49
CA GLY A 656 -23.12 9.38 15.63
C GLY A 656 -22.07 10.48 15.77
N ARG A 657 -20.83 10.14 16.19
CA ARG A 657 -19.71 11.07 16.35
C ARG A 657 -18.93 11.25 15.06
N CYS A 658 -19.61 11.66 13.99
CA CYS A 658 -19.05 11.82 12.67
C CYS A 658 -19.06 13.29 12.24
N PRO A 659 -18.33 13.70 11.18
CA PRO A 659 -18.35 15.06 10.66
C PRO A 659 -19.74 15.60 10.37
N ILE A 660 -20.63 14.81 9.77
CA ILE A 660 -22.04 15.20 9.52
C ILE A 660 -22.75 15.57 10.84
N GLY A 661 -22.59 14.73 11.87
CA GLY A 661 -23.19 14.99 13.19
C GLY A 661 -22.62 16.22 13.92
N ARG A 662 -21.46 16.70 13.49
CA ARG A 662 -20.73 17.86 14.07
C ARG A 662 -20.71 19.08 13.16
N ALA A 663 -21.43 19.09 12.04
CA ALA A 663 -21.41 20.17 11.05
C ALA A 663 -21.65 21.55 11.67
N ALA A 664 -22.56 21.67 12.65
CA ALA A 664 -22.85 22.92 13.35
C ALA A 664 -21.68 23.45 14.18
N ALA A 665 -20.80 22.57 14.68
CA ALA A 665 -19.61 22.93 15.45
C ALA A 665 -18.39 23.28 14.58
N LEU A 666 -18.45 23.04 13.26
CA LEU A 666 -17.34 23.32 12.37
C LEU A 666 -16.99 24.81 12.39
N HIS A 667 -15.71 25.12 12.59
CA HIS A 667 -15.16 26.46 12.64
C HIS A 667 -14.03 26.64 11.61
N GLY A 668 -13.87 27.87 11.09
CA GLY A 668 -12.89 28.24 10.09
C GLY A 668 -13.38 27.99 8.66
N ASP A 669 -12.56 28.41 7.70
CA ASP A 669 -12.86 28.28 6.27
C ASP A 669 -12.56 26.86 5.79
N LEU A 670 -13.50 26.26 5.05
CA LEU A 670 -13.40 24.85 4.61
C LEU A 670 -13.41 24.77 3.09
N LEU A 671 -12.50 23.92 2.56
CA LEU A 671 -12.53 23.44 1.17
C LEU A 671 -12.74 21.92 1.15
N LEU A 672 -13.86 21.47 0.57
CA LEU A 672 -14.15 20.06 0.28
C LEU A 672 -13.68 19.71 -1.12
N ILE A 673 -12.97 18.60 -1.28
CA ILE A 673 -12.52 18.09 -2.59
C ILE A 673 -12.90 16.63 -2.73
N HIS A 674 -13.53 16.26 -3.88
CA HIS A 674 -13.90 14.86 -4.12
C HIS A 674 -13.95 14.52 -5.61
N GLY A 675 -13.69 13.23 -5.93
CA GLY A 675 -13.90 12.66 -7.25
C GLY A 675 -15.29 12.04 -7.39
N THR A 676 -15.98 12.24 -8.50
CA THR A 676 -17.35 11.70 -8.67
C THR A 676 -17.40 10.19 -8.89
N ALA A 677 -16.30 9.58 -9.32
CA ALA A 677 -16.16 8.13 -9.49
C ALA A 677 -15.22 7.51 -8.48
N ASP A 678 -15.25 8.02 -7.25
CA ASP A 678 -14.53 7.42 -6.13
C ASP A 678 -15.23 6.14 -5.72
N ASP A 679 -14.60 5.00 -6.04
CA ASP A 679 -15.09 3.65 -5.80
C ASP A 679 -14.76 3.13 -4.40
N ASN A 680 -14.00 3.90 -3.62
CA ASN A 680 -13.59 3.58 -2.26
C ASN A 680 -14.39 4.42 -1.25
N VAL A 681 -14.13 5.72 -1.16
CA VAL A 681 -14.92 6.68 -0.38
C VAL A 681 -15.92 7.35 -1.33
N HIS A 682 -17.10 6.81 -1.43
CA HIS A 682 -18.10 7.26 -2.38
C HIS A 682 -18.39 8.76 -2.30
N PHE A 683 -18.63 9.38 -3.45
CA PHE A 683 -18.97 10.80 -3.59
C PHE A 683 -20.15 11.23 -2.71
N ARG A 684 -21.01 10.28 -2.32
CA ARG A 684 -22.06 10.48 -1.32
C ARG A 684 -21.55 11.13 -0.05
N ASN A 685 -20.33 10.80 0.42
CA ASN A 685 -19.76 11.42 1.62
C ASN A 685 -19.65 12.94 1.48
N ALA A 686 -19.23 13.43 0.31
CA ALA A 686 -19.12 14.85 0.06
C ALA A 686 -20.50 15.53 -0.08
N THR A 687 -21.48 14.89 -0.72
CA THR A 687 -22.83 15.45 -0.89
C THR A 687 -23.59 15.53 0.43
N GLU A 688 -23.54 14.50 1.25
CA GLU A 688 -24.21 14.47 2.57
C GLU A 688 -23.52 15.44 3.56
N MET A 689 -22.17 15.59 3.50
CA MET A 689 -21.47 16.60 4.28
C MET A 689 -21.85 18.01 3.83
N SER A 690 -21.95 18.24 2.53
CA SER A 690 -22.42 19.52 1.96
C SER A 690 -23.79 19.89 2.49
N GLU A 691 -24.75 18.94 2.45
CA GLU A 691 -26.12 19.17 2.97
C GLU A 691 -26.10 19.49 4.47
N ALA A 692 -25.31 18.75 5.27
CA ALA A 692 -25.21 18.99 6.70
C ALA A 692 -24.66 20.40 7.02
N LEU A 693 -23.68 20.88 6.22
CA LEU A 693 -23.15 22.23 6.36
C LEU A 693 -24.17 23.29 5.96
N VAL A 694 -24.93 23.07 4.88
CA VAL A 694 -26.02 23.97 4.47
C VAL A 694 -27.08 24.10 5.56
N GLN A 695 -27.52 22.98 6.12
CA GLN A 695 -28.54 22.99 7.20
C GLN A 695 -28.01 23.62 8.51
N ALA A 696 -26.67 23.63 8.71
CA ALA A 696 -26.01 24.30 9.82
C ALA A 696 -25.65 25.78 9.52
N ASP A 697 -26.08 26.33 8.38
CA ASP A 697 -25.75 27.69 7.91
C ASP A 697 -24.24 27.98 7.86
N LYS A 698 -23.43 26.96 7.44
CA LYS A 698 -21.98 27.08 7.27
C LYS A 698 -21.66 27.34 5.81
N GLN A 699 -20.85 28.36 5.55
CA GLN A 699 -20.32 28.64 4.22
C GLN A 699 -19.04 27.84 4.02
N PHE A 700 -18.83 27.29 2.81
CA PHE A 700 -17.67 26.48 2.44
C PHE A 700 -17.43 26.51 0.96
N ASP A 701 -16.20 26.20 0.56
CA ASP A 701 -15.81 25.95 -0.83
C ASP A 701 -15.87 24.46 -1.16
N MET A 702 -16.20 24.13 -2.43
CA MET A 702 -16.17 22.76 -2.91
C MET A 702 -15.50 22.66 -4.28
N GLN A 703 -14.68 21.62 -4.50
CA GLN A 703 -14.09 21.28 -5.78
C GLN A 703 -14.41 19.83 -6.15
N ILE A 704 -15.09 19.63 -7.26
CA ILE A 704 -15.45 18.32 -7.79
C ILE A 704 -14.54 17.97 -8.96
N TYR A 705 -14.11 16.69 -9.03
CA TYR A 705 -13.33 16.13 -10.13
C TYR A 705 -14.13 15.02 -10.82
N THR A 706 -14.61 15.33 -12.02
CA THR A 706 -15.49 14.44 -12.80
C THR A 706 -14.80 13.13 -13.17
N ASN A 707 -15.45 12.00 -12.93
CA ASN A 707 -14.98 10.63 -13.20
C ASN A 707 -13.59 10.31 -12.61
N ARG A 708 -13.18 11.02 -11.56
CA ARG A 708 -11.93 10.69 -10.85
C ARG A 708 -12.23 9.78 -9.68
N ASN A 709 -11.38 8.76 -9.54
CA ASN A 709 -11.42 7.82 -8.42
C ASN A 709 -10.80 8.42 -7.14
N HIS A 710 -10.61 7.60 -6.11
CA HIS A 710 -10.10 7.99 -4.81
C HIS A 710 -8.74 8.74 -4.85
N ASN A 711 -7.90 8.43 -5.82
CA ASN A 711 -6.58 9.06 -5.97
C ASN A 711 -6.59 10.38 -6.74
N ILE A 712 -7.69 10.75 -7.36
CA ILE A 712 -7.90 12.00 -8.12
C ILE A 712 -6.71 12.33 -9.04
N TYR A 713 -6.50 11.54 -10.09
CA TYR A 713 -5.39 11.70 -11.03
C TYR A 713 -5.86 11.68 -12.49
N GLY A 714 -4.92 11.86 -13.41
CA GLY A 714 -5.13 11.83 -14.87
C GLY A 714 -5.11 13.21 -15.50
N GLY A 715 -4.38 13.34 -16.61
CA GLY A 715 -4.18 14.62 -17.31
C GLY A 715 -3.62 15.71 -16.39
N ASN A 716 -4.20 16.86 -16.40
CA ASN A 716 -3.79 18.02 -15.59
C ASN A 716 -4.33 18.01 -14.14
N THR A 717 -5.03 16.95 -13.74
CA THR A 717 -5.84 16.92 -12.49
C THR A 717 -5.01 17.20 -11.24
N ARG A 718 -3.85 16.55 -11.08
CA ARG A 718 -3.00 16.72 -9.89
C ARG A 718 -2.47 18.15 -9.75
N TYR A 719 -2.00 18.75 -10.85
CA TYR A 719 -1.54 20.13 -10.85
C TYR A 719 -2.67 21.09 -10.47
N HIS A 720 -3.85 20.92 -11.06
CA HIS A 720 -5.02 21.73 -10.73
C HIS A 720 -5.45 21.59 -9.26
N LEU A 721 -5.49 20.35 -8.75
CA LEU A 721 -5.87 20.06 -7.37
C LEU A 721 -4.94 20.78 -6.37
N PHE A 722 -3.62 20.59 -6.51
CA PHE A 722 -2.67 21.21 -5.59
C PHE A 722 -2.58 22.72 -5.77
N THR A 723 -2.80 23.23 -6.98
CA THR A 723 -2.95 24.68 -7.21
C THR A 723 -4.16 25.22 -6.41
N ARG A 724 -5.29 24.51 -6.44
CA ARG A 724 -6.50 24.89 -5.67
C ARG A 724 -6.24 24.87 -4.16
N VAL A 725 -5.56 23.85 -3.66
CA VAL A 725 -5.17 23.74 -2.23
C VAL A 725 -4.26 24.90 -1.81
N CYS A 726 -3.21 25.16 -2.59
CA CYS A 726 -2.27 26.27 -2.28
C CYS A 726 -2.98 27.62 -2.29
N ASN A 727 -3.78 27.91 -3.32
CA ASN A 727 -4.50 29.17 -3.42
C ASN A 727 -5.53 29.36 -2.30
N PHE A 728 -6.14 28.29 -1.82
CA PHE A 728 -7.05 28.33 -0.70
C PHE A 728 -6.32 28.72 0.59
N PHE A 729 -5.22 28.07 0.92
CA PHE A 729 -4.43 28.45 2.11
C PHE A 729 -3.87 29.87 2.00
N ASP A 730 -3.36 30.29 0.84
CA ASP A 730 -2.85 31.65 0.65
C ASP A 730 -3.95 32.71 0.90
N ALA A 731 -5.16 32.43 0.45
CA ALA A 731 -6.28 33.35 0.63
C ALA A 731 -6.72 33.54 2.09
N HIS A 732 -6.57 32.48 2.92
CA HIS A 732 -7.09 32.44 4.28
C HIS A 732 -6.01 32.54 5.37
N LEU A 733 -4.73 32.27 5.06
CA LEU A 733 -3.64 32.28 6.04
C LEU A 733 -2.54 33.32 5.77
N LEU A 734 -2.36 33.80 4.52
CA LEU A 734 -1.34 34.83 4.21
C LEU A 734 -1.87 36.25 4.18
N LYS A 735 -3.18 36.42 4.06
CA LYS A 735 -3.82 37.76 4.02
C LYS A 735 -4.10 38.32 5.40
#